data_1a5a892207c673fc6a50359979d715cc
#
_entry.id   1a5a892207c673fc6a50359979d715cc
#
_cell.length_a   1.000
_cell.length_b   1.000
_cell.length_c   1.000
_cell.angle_alpha   90.00
_cell.angle_beta   90.00
_cell.angle_gamma   90.00
#
_symmetry.space_group_name_H-M   'P 1'
#
loop_
_entity.id
_entity.type
_entity.pdbx_description
1 polymer ?
#
loop_
_entity_poly.entity_id
_entity_poly.type
_entity_poly.pdbx_seq_one_letter_code
_entity_poly.pdbx_strand_id
1 'polypeptide(L)'
;MKIRKRLIVLAFLAVAFISAMAQKQQFDYTIYGVVEDSITHEGEPYATLSIYRKGHEEKAVQMAVTDANGKFKVTSKGEGDYVLEVKSVSRTPLRRFFTVSKQSRSQNLGTLLVSDSKTELKGVEVVAYKPLVKADIDKLTYSVEDDPESQTNTVMEMLKKVPMVSVDGQDNVKVNGSTSFKVYVNGKPNNMMTKNPKEVLKSMPATGIKKIEVITNPGPKYDAEGVAGILNIVTAGSGMEGYTATFSGNGGTRGGGGGLFATVKKGKFTMSVNYNSNFDNQGKATKVDLQSILDDEGNYLRTTTQDAHGKKKNQWHGGTMEASYEIDTLRLVSASFSMNRASWNIPGVGSFTSVAPYLDNKFLFSHDISGKNKGTYNDISAGIDYQRSFKTPGRLLTFSYRLESNPCTTLSDYRYTNLRTTADWADYTALLEDVRSDGDQSTTEHTFQLDFTTPFAKYHTIETGAKYILRQNKAFDDRYSALSESGKEQEYDTENSSHYKHRNDILAAYLGYGLSVDKWSARLGLRYEHTFQKVEYLLGRGSDFSKDFDDLVPSAKIGYKISDTQNLSFNYKMRISRPGIWYLNPYLSDTNREQLTQGNPNLESEKNHSFDLQFGSFAQKLSYNISVGYNFTDNSIQSFQKIVTDNEVAGLQNPTGKQVLYTTYYNMGKTQSATFSGYASWSPFTNTRLVANTWGGYSHFSDGQGLKNHGWNISVYAQLQQTIAKTWTASASVFKMTPGVNLQGKTMGYFSHTLSLQKSMLNDRLNITFTADNPFQKYYHIKTNSSGKNFATSSSIKFIPQSFSIGVSYRIGKLQSGVKKTERTITNDDVKSGGGGGGKLGGDNVGS
;
A
#
# COMPACT_ATOMS: atom_id res chain seq x y z
N MET A 1 13.69 34.79 6.05
CA MET A 1 12.93 33.68 5.44
C MET A 1 12.52 32.60 6.44
N LYS A 2 13.32 32.26 7.46
CA LYS A 2 12.97 31.24 8.49
C LYS A 2 11.80 31.63 9.42
N ILE A 3 11.63 32.93 9.70
CA ILE A 3 10.59 33.44 10.62
C ILE A 3 9.19 33.42 9.95
N ARG A 4 9.08 33.76 8.66
CA ARG A 4 7.80 33.71 7.93
C ARG A 4 7.22 32.28 7.77
N LYS A 5 8.08 31.27 7.66
CA LYS A 5 7.66 29.86 7.58
C LYS A 5 7.10 29.33 8.91
N ARG A 6 7.67 29.77 10.04
CA ARG A 6 7.18 29.41 11.38
C ARG A 6 5.85 30.08 11.73
N LEU A 7 5.63 31.29 11.23
CA LEU A 7 4.36 32.02 11.40
C LEU A 7 3.20 31.41 10.64
N ILE A 8 3.42 30.87 9.45
CA ILE A 8 2.37 30.20 8.65
C ILE A 8 1.96 28.86 9.28
N VAL A 9 2.90 28.09 9.82
CA VAL A 9 2.59 26.84 10.54
C VAL A 9 1.87 27.15 11.86
N LEU A 10 2.29 28.20 12.58
CA LEU A 10 1.59 28.68 13.79
C LEU A 10 0.20 29.25 13.46
N ALA A 11 0.02 29.92 12.33
CA ALA A 11 -1.29 30.41 11.89
C ALA A 11 -2.24 29.26 11.52
N PHE A 12 -1.73 28.18 10.89
CA PHE A 12 -2.53 27.01 10.57
C PHE A 12 -2.89 26.19 11.83
N LEU A 13 -1.96 26.04 12.76
CA LEU A 13 -2.21 25.47 14.08
C LEU A 13 -3.18 26.37 14.89
N ALA A 14 -3.06 27.70 14.78
CA ALA A 14 -3.98 28.63 15.44
C ALA A 14 -5.38 28.58 14.82
N VAL A 15 -5.52 28.42 13.51
CA VAL A 15 -6.85 28.24 12.85
C VAL A 15 -7.47 26.89 13.25
N ALA A 16 -6.66 25.83 13.37
CA ALA A 16 -7.15 24.56 13.91
C ALA A 16 -7.53 24.67 15.39
N PHE A 17 -6.79 25.45 16.18
CA PHE A 17 -7.10 25.73 17.58
C PHE A 17 -8.30 26.66 17.75
N ILE A 18 -8.47 27.66 16.88
CA ILE A 18 -9.64 28.57 16.89
C ILE A 18 -10.90 27.82 16.44
N SER A 19 -10.80 26.89 15.51
CA SER A 19 -11.91 26.00 15.14
C SER A 19 -12.29 25.04 16.28
N ALA A 20 -11.33 24.61 17.08
CA ALA A 20 -11.57 23.83 18.29
C ALA A 20 -12.15 24.67 19.44
N MET A 21 -11.81 25.98 19.50
CA MET A 21 -12.36 26.91 20.50
C MET A 21 -13.72 27.52 20.09
N ALA A 22 -14.09 27.47 18.81
CA ALA A 22 -15.43 27.88 18.35
C ALA A 22 -16.53 26.85 18.64
N GLN A 23 -16.20 25.69 19.21
CA GLN A 23 -17.20 24.85 19.83
C GLN A 23 -17.74 25.61 21.07
N LYS A 24 -18.96 26.11 20.97
CA LYS A 24 -19.74 26.61 22.11
C LYS A 24 -19.47 25.68 23.27
N GLN A 25 -18.99 26.22 24.40
CA GLN A 25 -18.83 25.44 25.62
C GLN A 25 -20.20 24.79 25.94
N GLN A 26 -20.31 23.53 25.66
CA GLN A 26 -21.51 22.76 25.80
C GLN A 26 -21.50 22.29 27.26
N PHE A 27 -22.24 22.95 28.11
CA PHE A 27 -22.36 22.55 29.50
C PHE A 27 -23.22 21.30 29.61
N ASP A 28 -22.86 20.39 30.49
CA ASP A 28 -23.65 19.22 30.84
C ASP A 28 -24.68 19.61 31.91
N TYR A 29 -25.92 19.29 31.62
CA TYR A 29 -27.07 19.52 32.53
C TYR A 29 -27.53 18.18 33.05
N THR A 30 -27.64 18.06 34.37
CA THR A 30 -28.08 16.83 35.02
C THR A 30 -29.58 16.89 35.29
N ILE A 31 -30.33 15.91 34.83
CA ILE A 31 -31.76 15.73 35.03
C ILE A 31 -31.95 14.45 35.83
N TYR A 32 -32.66 14.49 36.92
CA TYR A 32 -32.86 13.31 37.76
C TYR A 32 -34.26 13.32 38.40
N GLY A 33 -34.70 12.18 38.87
CA GLY A 33 -35.98 11.94 39.49
C GLY A 33 -36.21 10.48 39.81
N VAL A 34 -37.45 10.14 40.16
CA VAL A 34 -37.89 8.76 40.42
C VAL A 34 -39.13 8.49 39.59
N VAL A 35 -39.20 7.33 38.98
CA VAL A 35 -40.43 6.80 38.34
C VAL A 35 -41.05 5.78 39.28
N GLU A 36 -42.30 5.94 39.62
CA GLU A 36 -43.04 5.07 40.55
C GLU A 36 -44.38 4.62 39.95
N ASP A 37 -44.81 3.44 40.32
CA ASP A 37 -46.13 2.96 40.04
C ASP A 37 -47.18 3.83 40.75
N SER A 38 -48.24 4.27 40.02
CA SER A 38 -49.29 5.16 40.53
C SER A 38 -50.20 4.55 41.61
N ILE A 39 -50.18 3.20 41.82
CA ILE A 39 -51.03 2.48 42.76
C ILE A 39 -50.19 1.96 43.97
N THR A 40 -49.04 1.32 43.69
CA THR A 40 -48.23 0.72 44.73
C THR A 40 -47.21 1.67 45.33
N HIS A 41 -46.93 2.80 44.67
CA HIS A 41 -45.83 3.75 44.98
C HIS A 41 -44.45 3.12 45.10
N GLU A 42 -44.27 1.94 44.52
CA GLU A 42 -42.95 1.31 44.37
C GLU A 42 -42.23 1.88 43.15
N GLY A 43 -40.89 1.97 43.24
CA GLY A 43 -40.08 2.44 42.13
C GLY A 43 -40.18 1.54 40.89
N GLU A 44 -40.46 2.10 39.71
CA GLU A 44 -40.57 1.38 38.44
C GLU A 44 -39.17 1.07 37.88
N PRO A 45 -38.75 -0.19 37.99
CA PRO A 45 -37.38 -0.57 37.58
C PRO A 45 -37.24 -0.65 36.06
N TYR A 46 -36.11 -0.24 35.55
CA TYR A 46 -35.72 -0.37 34.14
C TYR A 46 -36.67 0.31 33.14
N ALA A 47 -37.42 1.31 33.57
CA ALA A 47 -38.24 2.15 32.68
C ALA A 47 -37.33 2.95 31.72
N THR A 48 -37.69 2.98 30.46
CA THR A 48 -36.93 3.71 29.42
C THR A 48 -37.35 5.18 29.44
N LEU A 49 -36.34 6.06 29.51
CA LEU A 49 -36.51 7.51 29.47
C LEU A 49 -35.97 8.05 28.17
N SER A 50 -36.75 8.73 27.38
CA SER A 50 -36.36 9.39 26.15
C SER A 50 -36.57 10.89 26.27
N ILE A 51 -35.51 11.68 26.06
CA ILE A 51 -35.60 13.15 26.12
C ILE A 51 -35.59 13.68 24.69
N TYR A 52 -36.58 14.47 24.37
CA TYR A 52 -36.74 15.14 23.07
C TYR A 52 -36.64 16.65 23.25
N ARG A 53 -36.22 17.36 22.21
CA ARG A 53 -36.34 18.81 22.17
C ARG A 53 -37.76 19.17 21.77
N LYS A 54 -38.40 20.05 22.52
CA LYS A 54 -39.78 20.50 22.22
C LYS A 54 -39.88 21.05 20.80
N GLY A 55 -40.82 20.57 20.00
CA GLY A 55 -40.99 20.90 18.58
C GLY A 55 -40.13 20.08 17.62
N HIS A 56 -39.26 19.16 18.09
CA HIS A 56 -38.47 18.24 17.33
C HIS A 56 -38.48 16.85 17.96
N GLU A 57 -39.66 16.29 18.12
CA GLU A 57 -39.90 15.03 18.87
C GLU A 57 -39.68 13.78 17.99
N GLU A 58 -39.21 13.93 16.75
CA GLU A 58 -38.92 12.82 15.84
C GLU A 58 -37.66 12.03 16.24
N LYS A 59 -36.78 12.65 17.02
CA LYS A 59 -35.52 12.03 17.44
C LYS A 59 -35.18 12.39 18.88
N ALA A 60 -35.02 11.37 19.76
CA ALA A 60 -34.56 11.58 21.11
C ALA A 60 -33.12 12.17 21.11
N VAL A 61 -32.91 13.24 21.89
CA VAL A 61 -31.59 13.86 22.09
C VAL A 61 -30.76 13.10 23.15
N GLN A 62 -31.46 12.39 24.04
CA GLN A 62 -30.83 11.55 25.08
C GLN A 62 -31.81 10.44 25.52
N MET A 63 -31.23 9.30 25.91
CA MET A 63 -31.98 8.18 26.47
C MET A 63 -31.29 7.67 27.74
N ALA A 64 -32.10 7.13 28.67
CA ALA A 64 -31.65 6.48 29.90
C ALA A 64 -32.64 5.42 30.35
N VAL A 65 -32.28 4.69 31.40
CA VAL A 65 -33.18 3.75 32.07
C VAL A 65 -33.16 4.00 33.59
N THR A 66 -34.26 3.70 34.27
CA THR A 66 -34.29 3.74 35.73
C THR A 66 -33.49 2.58 36.35
N ASP A 67 -32.95 2.79 37.54
CA ASP A 67 -32.35 1.72 38.34
C ASP A 67 -33.42 0.77 38.93
N ALA A 68 -33.01 -0.21 39.75
CA ALA A 68 -33.88 -1.17 40.38
C ALA A 68 -34.90 -0.52 41.36
N ASN A 69 -34.70 0.74 41.78
CA ASN A 69 -35.56 1.50 42.68
C ASN A 69 -36.32 2.63 41.94
N GLY A 70 -36.37 2.58 40.61
CA GLY A 70 -37.07 3.58 39.79
C GLY A 70 -36.32 4.91 39.65
N LYS A 71 -35.10 5.06 40.20
CA LYS A 71 -34.35 6.32 40.13
C LYS A 71 -33.64 6.46 38.78
N PHE A 72 -33.60 7.70 38.27
CA PHE A 72 -32.85 8.01 37.05
C PHE A 72 -31.99 9.25 37.21
N LYS A 73 -30.90 9.28 36.46
CA LYS A 73 -30.04 10.43 36.31
C LYS A 73 -29.50 10.47 34.88
N VAL A 74 -29.77 11.56 34.17
CA VAL A 74 -29.46 11.76 32.77
C VAL A 74 -28.70 13.05 32.60
N THR A 75 -27.69 13.05 31.75
CA THR A 75 -26.94 14.26 31.40
C THR A 75 -27.35 14.69 30.00
N SER A 76 -27.87 15.89 29.80
CA SER A 76 -28.22 16.48 28.52
C SER A 76 -27.24 17.60 28.15
N LYS A 77 -27.06 17.82 26.84
CA LYS A 77 -26.17 18.87 26.30
C LYS A 77 -27.05 19.97 25.67
N GLY A 78 -26.93 21.17 26.18
CA GLY A 78 -27.55 22.36 25.64
C GLY A 78 -28.78 22.83 26.40
N GLU A 79 -29.04 24.14 26.35
CA GLU A 79 -30.21 24.82 26.99
C GLU A 79 -31.42 24.69 26.08
N GLY A 80 -32.60 24.79 26.68
CA GLY A 80 -33.87 24.81 25.95
C GLY A 80 -35.01 24.07 26.64
N ASP A 81 -36.12 24.00 25.93
CA ASP A 81 -37.30 23.27 26.35
C ASP A 81 -37.22 21.81 25.83
N TYR A 82 -37.49 20.88 26.72
CA TYR A 82 -37.46 19.46 26.50
C TYR A 82 -38.71 18.74 26.91
N VAL A 83 -38.92 17.56 26.32
CA VAL A 83 -39.97 16.61 26.70
C VAL A 83 -39.31 15.34 27.14
N LEU A 84 -39.55 14.91 28.40
CA LEU A 84 -39.20 13.58 28.84
C LEU A 84 -40.39 12.65 28.55
N GLU A 85 -40.16 11.58 27.84
CA GLU A 85 -41.10 10.47 27.66
C GLU A 85 -40.60 9.27 28.44
N VAL A 86 -41.42 8.78 29.37
CA VAL A 86 -41.12 7.57 30.15
C VAL A 86 -41.95 6.42 29.58
N LYS A 87 -41.30 5.31 29.23
CA LYS A 87 -41.94 4.08 28.77
C LYS A 87 -41.46 2.91 29.62
N SER A 88 -42.39 2.14 30.15
CA SER A 88 -42.14 0.87 30.80
C SER A 88 -43.09 -0.20 30.29
N VAL A 89 -42.73 -1.46 30.51
CA VAL A 89 -43.48 -2.62 30.04
C VAL A 89 -44.82 -2.64 30.75
N SER A 90 -45.90 -2.75 29.99
CA SER A 90 -47.28 -2.74 30.51
C SER A 90 -47.74 -1.42 31.15
N ARG A 91 -46.99 -0.33 30.97
CA ARG A 91 -47.39 1.00 31.49
C ARG A 91 -47.80 1.95 30.36
N THR A 92 -48.71 2.86 30.69
CA THR A 92 -49.04 3.96 29.78
C THR A 92 -47.87 4.92 29.69
N PRO A 93 -47.39 5.30 28.47
CA PRO A 93 -46.30 6.25 28.35
C PRO A 93 -46.61 7.58 29.03
N LEU A 94 -45.68 8.06 29.87
CA LEU A 94 -45.83 9.35 30.55
C LEU A 94 -44.94 10.39 29.88
N ARG A 95 -45.48 11.59 29.62
CA ARG A 95 -44.74 12.73 29.09
C ARG A 95 -44.66 13.87 30.09
N ARG A 96 -43.44 14.40 30.30
CA ARG A 96 -43.19 15.53 31.19
C ARG A 96 -42.39 16.60 30.47
N PHE A 97 -42.93 17.84 30.45
CA PHE A 97 -42.21 19.00 29.91
C PHE A 97 -41.30 19.60 31.00
N PHE A 98 -40.09 20.03 30.59
CA PHE A 98 -39.15 20.71 31.47
C PHE A 98 -38.21 21.61 30.66
N THR A 99 -37.64 22.64 31.33
CA THR A 99 -36.77 23.63 30.72
C THR A 99 -35.42 23.56 31.42
N VAL A 100 -34.35 23.57 30.65
CA VAL A 100 -32.96 23.58 31.13
C VAL A 100 -32.30 24.90 30.77
N SER A 101 -31.74 25.58 31.77
CA SER A 101 -31.09 26.88 31.62
C SER A 101 -29.74 26.95 32.35
N LYS A 102 -28.92 27.93 32.00
CA LYS A 102 -27.62 28.17 32.66
C LYS A 102 -27.66 28.36 34.16
N GLN A 103 -28.78 28.86 34.65
CA GLN A 103 -29.04 29.12 36.08
C GLN A 103 -29.40 27.85 36.85
N SER A 104 -29.91 26.79 36.14
CA SER A 104 -30.30 25.53 36.76
C SER A 104 -29.62 24.35 36.03
N ARG A 105 -28.36 24.10 36.39
CA ARG A 105 -27.55 22.99 35.80
C ARG A 105 -27.96 21.60 36.30
N SER A 106 -28.78 21.52 37.31
CA SER A 106 -29.29 20.28 37.89
C SER A 106 -30.76 20.42 38.17
N GLN A 107 -31.58 19.61 37.50
CA GLN A 107 -33.03 19.69 37.58
C GLN A 107 -33.61 18.40 38.12
N ASN A 108 -34.30 18.49 39.24
CA ASN A 108 -35.10 17.41 39.82
C ASN A 108 -36.49 17.44 39.22
N LEU A 109 -36.92 16.37 38.54
CA LEU A 109 -38.24 16.24 37.96
C LEU A 109 -39.28 15.65 38.97
N GLY A 110 -38.82 15.34 40.21
CA GLY A 110 -39.63 14.73 41.26
C GLY A 110 -40.01 13.29 40.97
N THR A 111 -41.12 12.87 41.58
CA THR A 111 -41.70 11.55 41.31
C THR A 111 -42.60 11.60 40.09
N LEU A 112 -42.36 10.69 39.15
CA LEU A 112 -43.12 10.52 37.92
C LEU A 112 -43.96 9.25 38.04
N LEU A 113 -45.28 9.38 38.16
CA LEU A 113 -46.23 8.28 38.39
C LEU A 113 -46.66 7.67 37.06
N VAL A 114 -46.40 6.38 36.84
CA VAL A 114 -46.85 5.62 35.67
C VAL A 114 -47.97 4.66 36.03
N SER A 115 -49.00 4.54 35.17
CA SER A 115 -50.18 3.71 35.37
C SER A 115 -50.22 2.54 34.39
N ASP A 116 -50.93 1.44 34.72
CA ASP A 116 -51.09 0.27 33.87
C ASP A 116 -51.67 0.60 32.49
N SER A 117 -51.13 -0.01 31.44
CA SER A 117 -51.69 0.05 30.09
C SER A 117 -52.66 -1.12 29.89
N LYS A 118 -53.87 -0.87 29.39
CA LYS A 118 -54.86 -1.91 29.03
C LYS A 118 -54.57 -2.60 27.69
N THR A 119 -53.34 -2.46 27.11
CA THR A 119 -52.99 -2.99 25.78
C THR A 119 -52.13 -4.24 25.92
N GLU A 120 -52.50 -5.34 25.29
CA GLU A 120 -51.75 -6.58 25.23
C GLU A 120 -50.33 -6.39 24.64
N LEU A 121 -49.33 -6.94 25.32
CA LEU A 121 -47.90 -6.81 25.00
C LEU A 121 -47.47 -7.66 23.78
N LYS A 122 -46.97 -7.03 22.73
CA LYS A 122 -45.99 -7.65 21.81
C LYS A 122 -44.63 -7.60 22.47
N GLY A 123 -43.95 -8.74 22.49
CA GLY A 123 -42.74 -9.00 23.26
C GLY A 123 -41.66 -7.89 23.26
N VAL A 124 -41.00 -7.73 24.40
CA VAL A 124 -39.91 -6.75 24.63
C VAL A 124 -38.64 -7.31 24.06
N GLU A 125 -38.10 -6.65 23.07
CA GLU A 125 -36.72 -6.90 22.57
C GLU A 125 -35.72 -6.11 23.44
N VAL A 126 -34.99 -6.80 24.28
CA VAL A 126 -33.86 -6.21 25.03
C VAL A 126 -32.71 -5.93 24.04
N VAL A 127 -32.60 -4.72 23.56
CA VAL A 127 -31.47 -4.30 22.75
C VAL A 127 -30.22 -4.15 23.63
N ALA A 128 -29.50 -5.23 23.81
CA ALA A 128 -28.14 -5.14 24.33
C ALA A 128 -27.27 -4.46 23.26
N TYR A 129 -26.64 -3.32 23.56
CA TYR A 129 -25.69 -2.68 22.66
C TYR A 129 -24.52 -3.64 22.39
N LYS A 130 -24.54 -4.26 21.23
CA LYS A 130 -23.39 -5.05 20.76
C LYS A 130 -22.22 -4.11 20.47
N PRO A 131 -21.00 -4.43 20.91
CA PRO A 131 -19.84 -3.65 20.53
C PRO A 131 -19.69 -3.66 19.00
N LEU A 132 -19.55 -2.48 18.39
CA LEU A 132 -19.40 -2.33 16.93
C LEU A 132 -18.09 -2.97 16.42
N VAL A 133 -17.09 -3.13 17.28
CA VAL A 133 -15.79 -3.69 16.96
C VAL A 133 -15.59 -4.96 17.75
N LYS A 134 -15.21 -6.04 17.05
CA LYS A 134 -14.80 -7.30 17.64
C LYS A 134 -13.42 -7.69 17.10
N ALA A 135 -12.48 -7.97 17.99
CA ALA A 135 -11.16 -8.46 17.65
C ALA A 135 -11.13 -10.00 17.75
N ASP A 136 -11.03 -10.65 16.62
CA ASP A 136 -10.64 -12.06 16.53
C ASP A 136 -9.13 -12.13 16.26
N ILE A 137 -8.51 -13.28 16.37
CA ILE A 137 -7.06 -13.42 16.37
C ILE A 137 -6.46 -13.16 14.98
N ASP A 138 -7.16 -13.52 13.94
CA ASP A 138 -6.75 -13.38 12.54
C ASP A 138 -7.38 -12.17 11.84
N LYS A 139 -8.41 -11.59 12.46
CA LYS A 139 -9.14 -10.47 11.87
C LYS A 139 -9.77 -9.57 12.91
N LEU A 140 -9.99 -8.34 12.50
CA LEU A 140 -10.81 -7.38 13.20
C LEU A 140 -12.12 -7.23 12.45
N THR A 141 -13.24 -7.32 13.15
CA THR A 141 -14.59 -7.21 12.58
C THR A 141 -15.24 -5.92 13.05
N TYR A 142 -15.73 -5.11 12.13
CA TYR A 142 -16.58 -3.95 12.39
C TYR A 142 -18.00 -4.24 11.93
N SER A 143 -18.98 -4.18 12.84
CA SER A 143 -20.39 -4.41 12.53
C SER A 143 -20.99 -3.15 11.91
N VAL A 144 -21.23 -3.17 10.62
CA VAL A 144 -21.85 -2.04 9.89
C VAL A 144 -23.35 -2.06 10.10
N GLU A 145 -23.97 -3.24 10.17
CA GLU A 145 -25.42 -3.38 10.37
C GLU A 145 -25.87 -2.84 11.74
N ASP A 146 -25.02 -2.93 12.76
CA ASP A 146 -25.30 -2.44 14.12
C ASP A 146 -24.95 -0.94 14.31
N ASP A 147 -24.31 -0.29 13.32
CA ASP A 147 -23.99 1.14 13.35
C ASP A 147 -25.17 1.98 12.79
N PRO A 148 -25.82 2.83 13.60
CA PRO A 148 -26.95 3.64 13.13
C PRO A 148 -26.64 4.53 11.92
N GLU A 149 -25.40 4.96 11.75
CA GLU A 149 -25.00 5.80 10.64
C GLU A 149 -24.90 5.03 9.30
N SER A 150 -24.93 3.69 9.34
CA SER A 150 -24.95 2.85 8.13
C SER A 150 -26.18 3.13 7.25
N GLN A 151 -27.26 3.62 7.82
CA GLN A 151 -28.50 3.92 7.09
C GLN A 151 -28.36 5.08 6.10
N THR A 152 -27.43 5.99 6.32
CA THR A 152 -27.25 7.21 5.51
C THR A 152 -25.91 7.29 4.81
N ASN A 153 -24.93 6.51 5.23
CA ASN A 153 -23.55 6.60 4.77
C ASN A 153 -23.22 5.60 3.65
N THR A 154 -22.12 5.86 2.95
CA THR A 154 -21.51 4.92 2.02
C THR A 154 -20.55 3.97 2.74
N VAL A 155 -20.12 2.89 2.07
CA VAL A 155 -19.10 2.00 2.62
C VAL A 155 -17.79 2.76 2.87
N MET A 156 -17.43 3.71 2.04
CA MET A 156 -16.26 4.57 2.22
C MET A 156 -16.33 5.36 3.53
N GLU A 157 -17.52 5.93 3.86
CA GLU A 157 -17.71 6.64 5.13
C GLU A 157 -17.59 5.69 6.33
N MET A 158 -18.14 4.48 6.22
CA MET A 158 -18.00 3.48 7.28
C MET A 158 -16.56 3.04 7.48
N LEU A 159 -15.76 2.94 6.40
CA LEU A 159 -14.33 2.61 6.50
C LEU A 159 -13.54 3.61 7.33
N LYS A 160 -13.96 4.87 7.36
CA LYS A 160 -13.33 5.88 8.23
C LYS A 160 -13.47 5.55 9.72
N LYS A 161 -14.42 4.69 10.09
CA LYS A 161 -14.66 4.22 11.46
C LYS A 161 -14.00 2.88 11.77
N VAL A 162 -13.60 2.13 10.74
CA VAL A 162 -12.99 0.80 10.90
C VAL A 162 -11.58 0.96 11.45
N PRO A 163 -11.25 0.32 12.60
CA PRO A 163 -9.88 0.31 13.09
C PRO A 163 -8.90 -0.31 12.08
N MET A 164 -7.66 0.15 12.09
CA MET A 164 -6.60 -0.25 11.15
C MET A 164 -6.85 0.15 9.68
N VAL A 165 -7.96 0.82 9.37
CA VAL A 165 -8.21 1.40 8.06
C VAL A 165 -8.13 2.91 8.17
N SER A 166 -7.40 3.55 7.28
CA SER A 166 -7.39 5.01 7.13
C SER A 166 -7.81 5.40 5.73
N VAL A 167 -8.57 6.49 5.66
CA VAL A 167 -9.00 7.10 4.41
C VAL A 167 -8.48 8.54 4.42
N ASP A 168 -7.63 8.89 3.46
CA ASP A 168 -7.09 10.24 3.37
C ASP A 168 -8.09 11.24 2.76
N GLY A 169 -7.71 12.52 2.72
CA GLY A 169 -8.57 13.57 2.17
C GLY A 169 -8.80 13.49 0.66
N GLN A 170 -8.12 12.60 -0.02
CA GLN A 170 -8.36 12.26 -1.43
C GLN A 170 -9.17 10.96 -1.57
N ASP A 171 -9.67 10.41 -0.46
CA ASP A 171 -10.36 9.13 -0.35
C ASP A 171 -9.51 7.90 -0.71
N ASN A 172 -8.19 7.99 -0.63
CA ASN A 172 -7.34 6.81 -0.75
C ASN A 172 -7.41 5.99 0.53
N VAL A 173 -7.63 4.70 0.38
CA VAL A 173 -7.74 3.75 1.49
C VAL A 173 -6.37 3.14 1.79
N LYS A 174 -6.01 3.08 3.07
CA LYS A 174 -4.84 2.36 3.57
C LYS A 174 -5.26 1.38 4.64
N VAL A 175 -4.73 0.17 4.60
CA VAL A 175 -4.95 -0.87 5.62
C VAL A 175 -3.63 -1.09 6.34
N ASN A 176 -3.65 -0.97 7.67
CA ASN A 176 -2.45 -1.01 8.51
C ASN A 176 -1.33 -0.04 8.03
N GLY A 177 -1.75 1.13 7.53
CA GLY A 177 -0.86 2.17 7.00
C GLY A 177 -0.33 1.92 5.58
N SER A 178 -0.60 0.77 4.98
CA SER A 178 -0.15 0.39 3.63
C SER A 178 -1.26 0.54 2.60
N THR A 179 -0.93 0.98 1.40
CA THR A 179 -1.79 0.94 0.22
C THR A 179 -1.78 -0.42 -0.48
N SER A 180 -0.81 -1.29 -0.14
CA SER A 180 -0.69 -2.65 -0.65
C SER A 180 -1.57 -3.61 0.16
N PHE A 181 -2.87 -3.64 -0.12
CA PHE A 181 -3.84 -4.54 0.49
C PHE A 181 -4.76 -5.14 -0.57
N LYS A 182 -5.43 -6.24 -0.23
CA LYS A 182 -6.46 -6.85 -1.10
C LYS A 182 -7.85 -6.59 -0.53
N VAL A 183 -8.82 -6.35 -1.40
CA VAL A 183 -10.23 -6.24 -1.01
C VAL A 183 -10.94 -7.54 -1.34
N TYR A 184 -11.62 -8.08 -0.34
CA TYR A 184 -12.48 -9.25 -0.46
C TYR A 184 -13.94 -8.83 -0.28
N VAL A 185 -14.84 -9.55 -0.90
CA VAL A 185 -16.29 -9.43 -0.69
C VAL A 185 -16.84 -10.80 -0.33
N ASN A 186 -17.42 -10.93 0.86
CA ASN A 186 -17.91 -12.21 1.40
C ASN A 186 -16.83 -13.32 1.42
N GLY A 187 -15.62 -12.96 1.82
CA GLY A 187 -14.47 -13.87 1.85
C GLY A 187 -13.81 -14.12 0.50
N LYS A 188 -14.17 -13.39 -0.55
CA LYS A 188 -13.75 -13.63 -1.93
C LYS A 188 -12.93 -12.46 -2.44
N PRO A 189 -11.73 -12.66 -3.03
CA PRO A 189 -10.95 -11.60 -3.61
C PRO A 189 -11.74 -10.83 -4.65
N ASN A 190 -11.65 -9.52 -4.59
CA ASN A 190 -12.23 -8.63 -5.58
C ASN A 190 -11.13 -7.75 -6.16
N ASN A 191 -10.58 -8.13 -7.31
CA ASN A 191 -9.46 -7.43 -7.93
C ASN A 191 -9.80 -5.99 -8.30
N MET A 192 -11.03 -5.74 -8.74
CA MET A 192 -11.47 -4.40 -9.08
C MET A 192 -11.51 -3.49 -7.86
N MET A 193 -12.08 -3.98 -6.74
CA MET A 193 -12.04 -3.23 -5.47
C MET A 193 -10.62 -3.11 -4.94
N THR A 194 -9.76 -4.10 -5.17
CA THR A 194 -8.35 -4.05 -4.78
C THR A 194 -7.58 -2.99 -5.59
N LYS A 195 -7.79 -2.93 -6.91
CA LYS A 195 -7.13 -1.96 -7.79
C LYS A 195 -7.73 -0.55 -7.70
N ASN A 196 -9.03 -0.45 -7.39
CA ASN A 196 -9.78 0.81 -7.37
C ASN A 196 -10.73 0.90 -6.17
N PRO A 197 -10.22 0.79 -4.93
CA PRO A 197 -11.08 0.76 -3.74
C PRO A 197 -11.90 2.03 -3.58
N LYS A 198 -11.34 3.19 -3.91
CA LYS A 198 -11.97 4.49 -3.80
C LYS A 198 -13.32 4.57 -4.52
N GLU A 199 -13.33 4.29 -5.82
CA GLU A 199 -14.52 4.52 -6.65
C GLU A 199 -15.64 3.52 -6.33
N VAL A 200 -15.27 2.27 -6.05
CA VAL A 200 -16.25 1.23 -5.70
C VAL A 200 -16.88 1.47 -4.34
N LEU A 201 -16.05 1.71 -3.33
CA LEU A 201 -16.52 1.83 -1.94
C LEU A 201 -17.35 3.10 -1.70
N LYS A 202 -17.07 4.16 -2.47
CA LYS A 202 -17.93 5.37 -2.51
C LYS A 202 -19.28 5.12 -3.13
N SER A 203 -19.37 4.22 -4.09
CA SER A 203 -20.62 3.92 -4.79
C SER A 203 -21.55 2.97 -4.02
N MET A 204 -21.01 2.28 -3.01
CA MET A 204 -21.76 1.29 -2.25
C MET A 204 -22.41 1.92 -1.02
N PRO A 205 -23.75 1.86 -0.89
CA PRO A 205 -24.43 2.27 0.35
C PRO A 205 -24.12 1.29 1.48
N ALA A 206 -23.88 1.79 2.67
CA ALA A 206 -23.54 0.98 3.84
C ALA A 206 -24.70 0.08 4.29
N THR A 207 -25.94 0.41 3.96
CA THR A 207 -27.14 -0.42 4.22
C THR A 207 -27.07 -1.82 3.61
N GLY A 208 -26.26 -1.99 2.54
CA GLY A 208 -26.02 -3.28 1.91
C GLY A 208 -24.90 -4.09 2.58
N ILE A 209 -24.28 -3.61 3.65
CA ILE A 209 -23.13 -4.23 4.30
C ILE A 209 -23.49 -4.69 5.70
N LYS A 210 -23.20 -5.95 5.98
CA LYS A 210 -23.35 -6.54 7.32
C LYS A 210 -22.19 -6.16 8.24
N LYS A 211 -20.97 -6.39 7.78
CA LYS A 211 -19.74 -6.12 8.52
C LYS A 211 -18.54 -5.92 7.59
N ILE A 212 -17.51 -5.30 8.12
CA ILE A 212 -16.21 -5.14 7.47
C ILE A 212 -15.17 -5.84 8.34
N GLU A 213 -14.38 -6.73 7.73
CA GLU A 213 -13.31 -7.47 8.42
C GLU A 213 -11.94 -7.02 7.88
N VAL A 214 -11.00 -6.77 8.78
CA VAL A 214 -9.60 -6.45 8.47
C VAL A 214 -8.74 -7.63 8.88
N ILE A 215 -8.15 -8.33 7.90
CA ILE A 215 -7.30 -9.51 8.11
C ILE A 215 -5.86 -9.08 7.88
N THR A 216 -5.06 -9.04 8.95
CA THR A 216 -3.68 -8.52 8.90
C THR A 216 -2.62 -9.58 8.67
N ASN A 217 -2.99 -10.86 8.80
CA ASN A 217 -2.06 -11.97 8.59
C ASN A 217 -2.73 -13.11 7.82
N PRO A 218 -2.68 -13.06 6.48
CA PRO A 218 -3.20 -14.12 5.63
C PRO A 218 -2.39 -15.43 5.79
N GLY A 219 -3.08 -16.57 5.73
CA GLY A 219 -2.51 -17.91 5.96
C GLY A 219 -1.62 -18.46 4.83
N PRO A 220 -1.15 -19.74 4.93
CA PRO A 220 -0.15 -20.36 4.01
C PRO A 220 -0.63 -20.54 2.57
N LYS A 221 -1.91 -20.38 2.33
CA LYS A 221 -2.51 -20.38 0.99
C LYS A 221 -2.12 -19.18 0.13
N TYR A 222 -1.50 -18.16 0.71
CA TYR A 222 -0.99 -16.99 -0.01
C TYR A 222 0.46 -17.20 -0.41
N ASP A 223 0.89 -16.55 -1.50
CA ASP A 223 2.25 -16.68 -1.98
C ASP A 223 3.28 -16.31 -0.91
N ALA A 224 4.45 -16.88 -1.03
CA ALA A 224 5.57 -16.64 -0.12
C ALA A 224 6.00 -15.17 -0.08
N GLU A 225 5.67 -14.39 -1.11
CA GLU A 225 5.81 -12.93 -1.19
C GLU A 225 4.44 -12.27 -1.00
N GLY A 226 4.28 -11.25 -0.15
CA GLY A 226 2.94 -10.94 0.27
C GLY A 226 2.51 -9.50 0.49
N VAL A 227 1.19 -9.33 0.64
CA VAL A 227 0.47 -8.07 0.89
C VAL A 227 0.38 -7.73 2.37
N ALA A 228 0.18 -6.44 2.70
CA ALA A 228 0.10 -5.93 4.08
C ALA A 228 -1.20 -6.31 4.82
N GLY A 229 -2.25 -6.77 4.09
CA GLY A 229 -3.51 -7.19 4.69
C GLY A 229 -4.64 -7.38 3.70
N ILE A 230 -5.79 -7.83 4.21
CA ILE A 230 -7.03 -8.03 3.44
C ILE A 230 -8.17 -7.25 4.12
N LEU A 231 -8.90 -6.48 3.33
CA LEU A 231 -10.14 -5.83 3.71
C LEU A 231 -11.31 -6.66 3.17
N ASN A 232 -12.01 -7.40 4.04
CA ASN A 232 -13.15 -8.22 3.64
C ASN A 232 -14.47 -7.53 3.96
N ILE A 233 -15.25 -7.24 2.94
CA ILE A 233 -16.58 -6.60 3.04
C ILE A 233 -17.64 -7.69 2.98
N VAL A 234 -18.36 -7.89 4.08
CA VAL A 234 -19.44 -8.88 4.17
C VAL A 234 -20.78 -8.19 3.94
N THR A 235 -21.50 -8.61 2.92
CA THR A 235 -22.78 -8.00 2.52
C THR A 235 -24.00 -8.60 3.24
N ALA A 236 -25.07 -7.82 3.35
CA ALA A 236 -26.30 -8.14 4.08
C ALA A 236 -27.36 -8.91 3.24
N GLY A 237 -26.96 -9.77 2.31
CA GLY A 237 -27.92 -10.62 1.59
C GLY A 237 -27.88 -10.57 0.06
N SER A 238 -28.63 -11.44 -0.59
CA SER A 238 -28.52 -11.78 -2.02
C SER A 238 -29.63 -11.23 -2.93
N GLY A 239 -30.29 -10.13 -2.58
CA GLY A 239 -31.53 -9.76 -3.25
C GLY A 239 -31.56 -8.41 -3.99
N MET A 240 -30.47 -7.68 -4.11
CA MET A 240 -30.54 -6.31 -4.61
C MET A 240 -29.89 -6.14 -5.98
N GLU A 241 -30.59 -5.48 -6.90
CA GLU A 241 -30.18 -5.14 -8.26
C GLU A 241 -29.88 -3.66 -8.37
N GLY A 242 -29.15 -3.26 -9.40
CA GLY A 242 -28.89 -1.85 -9.63
C GLY A 242 -27.68 -1.57 -10.50
N TYR A 243 -27.43 -0.30 -10.73
CA TYR A 243 -26.24 0.18 -11.43
C TYR A 243 -25.68 1.42 -10.76
N THR A 244 -24.38 1.64 -10.93
CA THR A 244 -23.73 2.92 -10.61
C THR A 244 -22.65 3.20 -11.62
N ALA A 245 -22.45 4.48 -11.94
CA ALA A 245 -21.32 4.94 -12.70
C ALA A 245 -20.75 6.23 -12.06
N THR A 246 -19.42 6.33 -12.02
CA THR A 246 -18.68 7.49 -11.53
C THR A 246 -17.73 7.98 -12.61
N PHE A 247 -17.83 9.25 -12.93
CA PHE A 247 -16.91 9.96 -13.82
C PHE A 247 -15.99 10.81 -12.94
N SER A 248 -14.71 10.77 -13.20
CA SER A 248 -13.72 11.59 -12.48
C SER A 248 -12.76 12.26 -13.43
N GLY A 249 -12.31 13.45 -13.05
CA GLY A 249 -11.28 14.19 -13.74
C GLY A 249 -10.46 15.03 -12.77
N ASN A 250 -9.18 15.17 -13.05
CA ASN A 250 -8.29 16.04 -12.28
C ASN A 250 -7.32 16.77 -13.20
N GLY A 251 -6.94 17.97 -12.76
CA GLY A 251 -5.93 18.76 -13.45
C GLY A 251 -5.12 19.57 -12.45
N GLY A 252 -3.86 19.82 -12.77
CA GLY A 252 -2.96 20.52 -11.87
C GLY A 252 -1.66 20.98 -12.51
N THR A 253 -0.77 21.49 -11.70
CA THR A 253 0.51 22.08 -12.14
C THR A 253 1.48 21.07 -12.74
N ARG A 254 1.25 19.75 -12.53
CA ARG A 254 2.12 18.69 -13.06
C ARG A 254 1.46 17.82 -14.10
N GLY A 255 0.17 17.99 -14.35
CA GLY A 255 -0.54 17.17 -15.29
C GLY A 255 -2.00 17.02 -14.93
N GLY A 256 -2.60 15.93 -15.37
CA GLY A 256 -4.01 15.65 -15.11
C GLY A 256 -4.41 14.28 -15.59
N GLY A 257 -5.68 13.96 -15.39
CA GLY A 257 -6.20 12.66 -15.77
C GLY A 257 -7.72 12.60 -15.66
N GLY A 258 -8.26 11.43 -15.99
CA GLY A 258 -9.68 11.18 -15.86
C GLY A 258 -9.97 9.68 -15.76
N GLY A 259 -11.16 9.38 -15.25
CA GLY A 259 -11.57 8.00 -15.06
C GLY A 259 -13.08 7.80 -15.20
N LEU A 260 -13.42 6.58 -15.53
CA LEU A 260 -14.78 6.05 -15.56
C LEU A 260 -14.81 4.77 -14.73
N PHE A 261 -15.74 4.68 -13.82
CA PHE A 261 -16.13 3.45 -13.15
C PHE A 261 -17.61 3.18 -13.40
N ALA A 262 -17.97 1.95 -13.76
CA ALA A 262 -19.36 1.54 -13.89
C ALA A 262 -19.54 0.10 -13.41
N THR A 263 -20.64 -0.18 -12.73
CA THR A 263 -21.05 -1.55 -12.37
C THR A 263 -22.55 -1.72 -12.50
N VAL A 264 -22.96 -2.91 -12.92
CA VAL A 264 -24.35 -3.33 -13.04
C VAL A 264 -24.51 -4.71 -12.44
N LYS A 265 -25.57 -4.90 -11.67
CA LYS A 265 -26.04 -6.21 -11.21
C LYS A 265 -27.49 -6.41 -11.59
N LYS A 266 -27.77 -7.51 -12.30
CA LYS A 266 -29.12 -7.92 -12.68
C LYS A 266 -29.27 -9.44 -12.51
N GLY A 267 -30.13 -9.85 -11.58
CA GLY A 267 -30.30 -11.26 -11.22
C GLY A 267 -28.98 -11.94 -10.82
N LYS A 268 -28.63 -13.00 -11.53
CA LYS A 268 -27.42 -13.81 -11.31
C LYS A 268 -26.15 -13.21 -11.92
N PHE A 269 -26.27 -12.19 -12.76
CA PHE A 269 -25.17 -11.58 -13.49
C PHE A 269 -24.72 -10.27 -12.85
N THR A 270 -23.40 -10.10 -12.72
CA THR A 270 -22.76 -8.86 -12.31
C THR A 270 -21.63 -8.54 -13.26
N MET A 271 -21.54 -7.29 -13.69
CA MET A 271 -20.43 -6.78 -14.51
C MET A 271 -19.95 -5.44 -13.99
N SER A 272 -18.66 -5.23 -14.04
CA SER A 272 -18.01 -3.98 -13.63
C SER A 272 -16.91 -3.63 -14.61
N VAL A 273 -16.81 -2.34 -14.91
CA VAL A 273 -15.78 -1.76 -15.78
C VAL A 273 -15.15 -0.59 -15.07
N ASN A 274 -13.84 -0.49 -15.16
CA ASN A 274 -13.10 0.67 -14.70
C ASN A 274 -12.06 1.05 -15.74
N TYR A 275 -11.92 2.35 -15.98
CA TYR A 275 -10.87 2.92 -16.83
C TYR A 275 -10.34 4.18 -16.18
N ASN A 276 -9.01 4.34 -16.16
CA ASN A 276 -8.34 5.53 -15.68
C ASN A 276 -7.19 5.89 -16.62
N SER A 277 -6.96 7.18 -16.78
CA SER A 277 -5.80 7.72 -17.48
C SER A 277 -5.18 8.85 -16.67
N ASN A 278 -3.86 8.94 -16.73
CA ASN A 278 -3.11 10.00 -16.07
C ASN A 278 -1.91 10.39 -16.94
N PHE A 279 -1.62 11.68 -17.00
CA PHE A 279 -0.41 12.21 -17.57
C PHE A 279 0.29 13.10 -16.54
N ASP A 280 1.60 12.89 -16.38
CA ASP A 280 2.44 13.61 -15.43
C ASP A 280 3.64 14.23 -16.15
N ASN A 281 3.78 15.55 -16.02
CA ASN A 281 4.91 16.33 -16.49
C ASN A 281 5.73 16.73 -15.27
N GLN A 282 6.78 15.98 -15.00
CA GLN A 282 7.70 16.33 -13.91
C GLN A 282 8.56 17.53 -14.34
N GLY A 283 8.74 18.48 -13.43
CA GLY A 283 9.65 19.61 -13.63
C GLY A 283 11.09 19.16 -13.86
N LYS A 284 11.97 20.11 -14.18
CA LYS A 284 13.40 19.84 -14.33
C LYS A 284 13.97 19.20 -13.07
N ALA A 285 14.56 18.02 -13.21
CA ALA A 285 15.37 17.36 -12.20
C ALA A 285 16.86 17.53 -12.55
N THR A 286 17.70 17.64 -11.53
CA THR A 286 19.16 17.64 -11.66
C THR A 286 19.71 16.52 -10.82
N LYS A 287 20.63 15.73 -11.40
CA LYS A 287 21.35 14.65 -10.75
C LYS A 287 22.83 14.96 -10.79
N VAL A 288 23.52 14.79 -9.67
CA VAL A 288 24.99 14.89 -9.57
C VAL A 288 25.50 13.61 -8.94
N ASP A 289 26.28 12.87 -9.67
CA ASP A 289 26.97 11.68 -9.22
C ASP A 289 28.45 11.98 -9.04
N LEU A 290 29.00 11.60 -7.90
CA LEU A 290 30.42 11.66 -7.57
C LEU A 290 30.92 10.23 -7.35
N GLN A 291 31.97 9.86 -8.03
CA GLN A 291 32.66 8.59 -7.84
C GLN A 291 34.13 8.86 -7.60
N SER A 292 34.65 8.36 -6.52
CA SER A 292 36.05 8.52 -6.14
C SER A 292 36.69 7.13 -6.00
N ILE A 293 37.92 7.01 -6.55
CA ILE A 293 38.82 5.89 -6.34
C ILE A 293 39.87 6.34 -5.33
N LEU A 294 40.12 5.49 -4.33
CA LEU A 294 41.08 5.75 -3.24
C LEU A 294 42.20 4.73 -3.27
N ASP A 295 43.37 5.12 -2.77
CA ASP A 295 44.46 4.21 -2.45
C ASP A 295 44.21 3.41 -1.17
N ASP A 296 45.13 2.56 -0.77
CA ASP A 296 45.02 1.74 0.43
C ASP A 296 45.11 2.56 1.71
N GLU A 297 45.67 3.76 1.67
CA GLU A 297 45.76 4.75 2.74
C GLU A 297 44.52 5.65 2.85
N GLY A 298 43.62 5.58 1.86
CA GLY A 298 42.37 6.36 1.80
C GLY A 298 42.51 7.75 1.14
N ASN A 299 43.62 8.01 0.42
CA ASN A 299 43.77 9.26 -0.34
C ASN A 299 43.01 9.15 -1.68
N TYR A 300 42.43 10.24 -2.12
CA TYR A 300 41.65 10.33 -3.36
C TYR A 300 42.58 10.35 -4.59
N LEU A 301 42.65 9.23 -5.31
CA LEU A 301 43.43 9.09 -6.54
C LEU A 301 42.73 9.73 -7.74
N ARG A 302 41.43 9.47 -7.87
CA ARG A 302 40.61 9.99 -8.96
C ARG A 302 39.19 10.30 -8.44
N THR A 303 38.66 11.42 -8.86
CA THR A 303 37.25 11.76 -8.64
C THR A 303 36.58 12.10 -9.97
N THR A 304 35.50 11.43 -10.25
CA THR A 304 34.64 11.65 -11.42
C THR A 304 33.34 12.28 -10.98
N THR A 305 32.97 13.36 -11.64
CA THR A 305 31.71 14.06 -11.45
C THR A 305 30.87 13.92 -12.70
N GLN A 306 29.66 13.41 -12.55
CA GLN A 306 28.65 13.42 -13.61
C GLN A 306 27.48 14.34 -13.17
N ASP A 307 27.23 15.38 -13.90
CA ASP A 307 26.06 16.25 -13.77
C ASP A 307 25.08 15.92 -14.89
N ALA A 308 23.82 15.75 -14.56
CA ALA A 308 22.77 15.49 -15.55
C ALA A 308 21.49 16.23 -15.18
N HIS A 309 20.75 16.69 -16.18
CA HIS A 309 19.45 17.28 -15.96
C HIS A 309 18.46 16.92 -17.08
N GLY A 310 17.19 16.82 -16.72
CA GLY A 310 16.14 16.43 -17.65
C GLY A 310 14.76 16.72 -17.13
N LYS A 311 13.77 16.52 -18.00
CA LYS A 311 12.34 16.56 -17.66
C LYS A 311 11.74 15.20 -17.98
N LYS A 312 10.91 14.68 -17.09
CA LYS A 312 10.23 13.42 -17.31
C LYS A 312 8.77 13.65 -17.67
N LYS A 313 8.32 13.02 -18.75
CA LYS A 313 6.91 12.97 -19.16
C LYS A 313 6.44 11.55 -19.08
N ASN A 314 5.40 11.30 -18.32
CA ASN A 314 4.77 10.01 -18.15
C ASN A 314 3.32 10.06 -18.58
N GLN A 315 2.84 9.00 -19.21
CA GLN A 315 1.43 8.76 -19.47
C GLN A 315 1.08 7.36 -18.98
N TRP A 316 -0.07 7.23 -18.37
CA TRP A 316 -0.58 5.96 -17.93
C TRP A 316 -2.07 5.82 -18.28
N HIS A 317 -2.44 4.66 -18.79
CA HIS A 317 -3.81 4.25 -19.10
C HIS A 317 -4.04 2.88 -18.49
N GLY A 318 -5.11 2.71 -17.73
CA GLY A 318 -5.47 1.43 -17.16
C GLY A 318 -6.95 1.15 -17.23
N GLY A 319 -7.31 -0.06 -17.59
CA GLY A 319 -8.68 -0.53 -17.62
C GLY A 319 -8.84 -1.92 -17.04
N THR A 320 -9.95 -2.16 -16.35
CA THR A 320 -10.32 -3.49 -15.84
C THR A 320 -11.78 -3.76 -16.13
N MET A 321 -12.09 -4.97 -16.51
CA MET A 321 -13.45 -5.50 -16.67
C MET A 321 -13.56 -6.79 -15.88
N GLU A 322 -14.62 -6.91 -15.10
CA GLU A 322 -14.92 -8.14 -14.36
C GLU A 322 -16.38 -8.51 -14.56
N ALA A 323 -16.64 -9.79 -14.78
CA ALA A 323 -17.96 -10.34 -14.85
C ALA A 323 -18.08 -11.55 -13.92
N SER A 324 -19.24 -11.76 -13.31
CA SER A 324 -19.53 -12.94 -12.52
C SER A 324 -20.96 -13.45 -12.76
N TYR A 325 -21.11 -14.76 -12.72
CA TYR A 325 -22.38 -15.44 -12.92
C TYR A 325 -22.61 -16.46 -11.81
N GLU A 326 -23.69 -16.27 -11.04
CA GLU A 326 -24.13 -17.19 -9.99
C GLU A 326 -24.91 -18.34 -10.65
N ILE A 327 -24.25 -19.49 -10.91
CA ILE A 327 -24.91 -20.68 -11.49
C ILE A 327 -26.08 -21.07 -10.58
N ASP A 328 -25.79 -21.20 -9.28
CA ASP A 328 -26.74 -21.42 -8.21
C ASP A 328 -26.20 -20.85 -6.87
N THR A 329 -26.85 -21.16 -5.75
CA THR A 329 -26.46 -20.68 -4.42
C THR A 329 -25.09 -21.19 -3.96
N LEU A 330 -24.57 -22.28 -4.53
CA LEU A 330 -23.33 -22.95 -4.16
C LEU A 330 -22.21 -22.79 -5.19
N ARG A 331 -22.54 -22.43 -6.45
CA ARG A 331 -21.59 -22.38 -7.56
C ARG A 331 -21.53 -21.01 -8.20
N LEU A 332 -20.32 -20.52 -8.40
CA LEU A 332 -20.05 -19.21 -8.98
C LEU A 332 -18.92 -19.33 -10.00
N VAL A 333 -19.06 -18.66 -11.12
CA VAL A 333 -17.98 -18.42 -12.10
C VAL A 333 -17.73 -16.94 -12.18
N SER A 334 -16.46 -16.54 -12.22
CA SER A 334 -16.08 -15.18 -12.52
C SER A 334 -14.98 -15.12 -13.58
N ALA A 335 -15.03 -14.09 -14.41
CA ALA A 335 -14.01 -13.77 -15.38
C ALA A 335 -13.51 -12.34 -15.17
N SER A 336 -12.22 -12.13 -15.37
CA SER A 336 -11.59 -10.82 -15.26
C SER A 336 -10.70 -10.55 -16.46
N PHE A 337 -10.65 -9.30 -16.88
CA PHE A 337 -9.73 -8.78 -17.87
C PHE A 337 -9.15 -7.47 -17.38
N SER A 338 -7.84 -7.26 -17.51
CA SER A 338 -7.22 -5.97 -17.25
C SER A 338 -6.18 -5.64 -18.31
N MET A 339 -6.06 -4.36 -18.60
CA MET A 339 -5.05 -3.81 -19.48
C MET A 339 -4.53 -2.51 -18.87
N ASN A 340 -3.20 -2.41 -18.70
CA ASN A 340 -2.52 -1.19 -18.30
C ASN A 340 -1.45 -0.87 -19.33
N ARG A 341 -1.28 0.41 -19.64
CA ARG A 341 -0.23 0.91 -20.52
C ARG A 341 0.43 2.12 -19.86
N ALA A 342 1.71 2.04 -19.65
CA ALA A 342 2.54 3.16 -19.24
C ALA A 342 3.49 3.54 -20.36
N SER A 343 3.74 4.83 -20.56
CA SER A 343 4.77 5.33 -21.46
C SER A 343 5.54 6.46 -20.79
N TRP A 344 6.83 6.53 -21.08
CA TRP A 344 7.70 7.58 -20.57
C TRP A 344 8.59 8.14 -21.67
N ASN A 345 8.99 9.39 -21.47
CA ASN A 345 9.96 10.07 -22.30
C ASN A 345 10.81 10.98 -21.40
N ILE A 346 12.10 10.70 -21.35
CA ILE A 346 13.07 11.36 -20.49
C ILE A 346 14.24 11.83 -21.35
N PRO A 347 14.15 13.00 -22.00
CA PRO A 347 15.32 13.65 -22.57
C PRO A 347 16.20 14.19 -21.45
N GLY A 348 17.51 14.05 -21.58
CA GLY A 348 18.49 14.52 -20.61
C GLY A 348 19.76 15.02 -21.30
N VAL A 349 20.42 15.95 -20.66
CA VAL A 349 21.76 16.44 -21.03
C VAL A 349 22.61 16.55 -19.77
N GLY A 350 23.91 16.37 -19.90
CA GLY A 350 24.81 16.46 -18.76
C GLY A 350 26.25 16.61 -19.18
N SER A 351 27.11 16.66 -18.19
CA SER A 351 28.57 16.70 -18.38
C SER A 351 29.24 15.70 -17.47
N PHE A 352 30.40 15.26 -17.87
CA PHE A 352 31.23 14.30 -17.15
C PHE A 352 32.64 14.87 -17.05
N THR A 353 33.21 14.92 -15.86
CA THR A 353 34.57 15.45 -15.63
C THR A 353 35.30 14.55 -14.63
N SER A 354 36.51 14.16 -14.98
CA SER A 354 37.39 13.37 -14.13
C SER A 354 38.68 14.15 -13.79
N VAL A 355 39.04 14.17 -12.52
CA VAL A 355 40.23 14.86 -11.98
C VAL A 355 41.03 13.93 -11.06
N ALA A 356 42.30 14.22 -10.87
CA ALA A 356 43.18 13.59 -9.89
C ALA A 356 43.38 14.52 -8.68
N PRO A 357 42.64 14.36 -7.57
CA PRO A 357 42.71 15.27 -6.41
C PRO A 357 44.08 15.34 -5.75
N TYR A 358 44.82 14.20 -5.68
CA TYR A 358 46.17 14.08 -5.11
C TYR A 358 47.25 14.87 -5.89
N LEU A 359 46.94 15.29 -7.14
CA LEU A 359 47.76 16.12 -7.98
C LEU A 359 47.14 17.53 -8.15
N ASP A 360 46.69 18.13 -7.07
CA ASP A 360 46.05 19.47 -7.05
C ASP A 360 44.88 19.57 -8.04
N ASN A 361 44.04 18.54 -8.04
CA ASN A 361 42.89 18.40 -8.96
C ASN A 361 43.26 18.45 -10.45
N LYS A 362 44.45 17.89 -10.81
CA LYS A 362 44.87 17.78 -12.21
C LYS A 362 43.73 17.20 -13.05
N PHE A 363 43.35 17.89 -14.10
CA PHE A 363 42.37 17.44 -15.08
C PHE A 363 42.86 16.14 -15.77
N LEU A 364 41.96 15.19 -15.97
CA LEU A 364 42.22 13.93 -16.67
C LEU A 364 41.46 13.90 -17.98
N PHE A 365 40.14 13.94 -17.96
CA PHE A 365 39.30 13.99 -19.15
C PHE A 365 37.89 14.54 -18.82
N SER A 366 37.18 15.01 -19.83
CA SER A 366 35.77 15.40 -19.75
C SER A 366 35.06 15.22 -21.09
N HIS A 367 33.76 15.12 -21.02
CA HIS A 367 32.84 15.14 -22.16
C HIS A 367 31.46 15.64 -21.75
N ASP A 368 30.71 16.09 -22.73
CA ASP A 368 29.28 16.31 -22.55
C ASP A 368 28.49 15.06 -22.97
N ILE A 369 27.33 14.84 -22.37
CA ILE A 369 26.43 13.75 -22.70
C ILE A 369 25.06 14.31 -23.05
N SER A 370 24.51 13.93 -24.17
CA SER A 370 23.11 14.15 -24.50
C SER A 370 22.40 12.82 -24.69
N GLY A 371 21.22 12.68 -24.13
CA GLY A 371 20.54 11.42 -24.17
C GLY A 371 19.03 11.54 -24.17
N LYS A 372 18.41 10.46 -24.60
CA LYS A 372 16.96 10.29 -24.62
C LYS A 372 16.64 8.86 -24.23
N ASN A 373 15.80 8.71 -23.20
CA ASN A 373 15.22 7.44 -22.82
C ASN A 373 13.69 7.53 -22.96
N LYS A 374 13.12 6.65 -23.76
CA LYS A 374 11.65 6.53 -23.91
C LYS A 374 11.27 5.06 -23.95
N GLY A 375 10.05 4.77 -23.54
CA GLY A 375 9.55 3.43 -23.64
C GLY A 375 8.07 3.32 -23.37
N THR A 376 7.58 2.10 -23.59
CA THR A 376 6.20 1.71 -23.25
C THR A 376 6.24 0.40 -22.48
N TYR A 377 5.39 0.30 -21.49
CA TYR A 377 5.14 -0.92 -20.75
C TYR A 377 3.65 -1.21 -20.83
N ASN A 378 3.28 -2.43 -21.21
CA ASN A 378 1.93 -2.89 -21.20
C ASN A 378 1.79 -4.07 -20.21
N ASP A 379 0.67 -4.15 -19.52
CA ASP A 379 0.29 -5.26 -18.66
C ASP A 379 -1.13 -5.68 -19.05
N ILE A 380 -1.25 -6.85 -19.64
CA ILE A 380 -2.51 -7.43 -20.07
C ILE A 380 -2.73 -8.70 -19.26
N SER A 381 -3.88 -8.84 -18.61
CA SER A 381 -4.21 -10.07 -17.92
C SER A 381 -5.67 -10.47 -18.11
N ALA A 382 -5.88 -11.78 -18.21
CA ALA A 382 -7.20 -12.41 -18.25
C ALA A 382 -7.26 -13.56 -17.24
N GLY A 383 -8.37 -13.72 -16.55
CA GLY A 383 -8.54 -14.79 -15.58
C GLY A 383 -9.96 -15.34 -15.57
N ILE A 384 -10.07 -16.58 -15.17
CA ILE A 384 -11.34 -17.27 -14.92
C ILE A 384 -11.23 -18.07 -13.63
N ASP A 385 -12.25 -17.95 -12.78
CA ASP A 385 -12.33 -18.63 -11.50
C ASP A 385 -13.66 -19.41 -11.43
N TYR A 386 -13.60 -20.65 -11.00
CA TYR A 386 -14.75 -21.44 -10.62
C TYR A 386 -14.70 -21.76 -9.14
N GLN A 387 -15.79 -21.47 -8.42
CA GLN A 387 -15.92 -21.73 -7.01
C GLN A 387 -17.12 -22.62 -6.72
N ARG A 388 -16.91 -23.61 -5.86
CA ARG A 388 -17.94 -24.46 -5.31
C ARG A 388 -17.91 -24.41 -3.78
N SER A 389 -18.93 -23.85 -3.18
CA SER A 389 -19.26 -24.01 -1.77
C SER A 389 -20.02 -25.32 -1.55
N PHE A 390 -19.98 -25.85 -0.35
CA PHE A 390 -20.67 -27.09 0.01
C PHE A 390 -21.72 -26.82 1.11
N LYS A 391 -22.58 -27.78 1.39
CA LYS A 391 -23.57 -27.67 2.47
C LYS A 391 -22.92 -27.52 3.85
N THR A 392 -21.70 -28.07 4.04
CA THR A 392 -20.91 -27.87 5.25
C THR A 392 -20.37 -26.44 5.26
N PRO A 393 -20.74 -25.59 6.23
CA PRO A 393 -20.24 -24.22 6.33
C PRO A 393 -18.71 -24.19 6.39
N GLY A 394 -18.08 -23.30 5.61
CA GLY A 394 -16.63 -23.18 5.53
C GLY A 394 -15.91 -24.21 4.63
N ARG A 395 -16.64 -25.20 4.04
CA ARG A 395 -16.05 -26.09 3.04
C ARG A 395 -16.15 -25.46 1.66
N LEU A 396 -15.00 -25.35 0.97
CA LEU A 396 -14.87 -24.62 -0.27
C LEU A 396 -13.84 -25.26 -1.18
N LEU A 397 -14.16 -25.35 -2.47
CA LEU A 397 -13.23 -25.70 -3.54
C LEU A 397 -13.18 -24.55 -4.55
N THR A 398 -11.99 -24.14 -4.93
CA THR A 398 -11.78 -23.12 -5.95
C THR A 398 -10.76 -23.60 -6.97
N PHE A 399 -11.11 -23.46 -8.25
CA PHE A 399 -10.17 -23.61 -9.37
C PHE A 399 -10.03 -22.26 -10.05
N SER A 400 -8.80 -21.88 -10.34
CA SER A 400 -8.46 -20.60 -10.94
C SER A 400 -7.43 -20.77 -12.06
N TYR A 401 -7.63 -20.04 -13.15
CA TYR A 401 -6.68 -19.89 -14.24
C TYR A 401 -6.45 -18.40 -14.51
N ARG A 402 -5.20 -18.03 -14.77
CA ARG A 402 -4.81 -16.68 -15.17
C ARG A 402 -3.77 -16.71 -16.28
N LEU A 403 -4.02 -15.90 -17.29
CA LEU A 403 -3.04 -15.49 -18.31
C LEU A 403 -2.58 -14.07 -18.02
N GLU A 404 -1.28 -13.83 -18.13
CA GLU A 404 -0.70 -12.48 -18.03
C GLU A 404 0.36 -12.28 -19.12
N SER A 405 0.39 -11.09 -19.72
CA SER A 405 1.35 -10.72 -20.75
C SER A 405 1.82 -9.29 -20.53
N ASN A 406 3.15 -9.10 -20.49
CA ASN A 406 3.77 -7.81 -20.18
C ASN A 406 4.77 -7.40 -21.28
N PRO A 407 4.34 -6.99 -22.48
CA PRO A 407 5.24 -6.45 -23.48
C PRO A 407 5.74 -5.05 -23.11
N CYS A 408 7.03 -4.85 -23.25
CA CYS A 408 7.75 -3.62 -22.94
C CYS A 408 8.71 -3.28 -24.06
N THR A 409 8.68 -2.03 -24.51
CA THR A 409 9.66 -1.51 -25.46
C THR A 409 10.43 -0.36 -24.84
N THR A 410 11.72 -0.31 -25.10
CA THR A 410 12.62 0.76 -24.61
C THR A 410 13.49 1.26 -25.76
N LEU A 411 13.75 2.56 -25.79
CA LEU A 411 14.75 3.17 -26.63
C LEU A 411 15.62 4.06 -25.77
N SER A 412 16.90 3.78 -25.76
CA SER A 412 17.94 4.63 -25.17
C SER A 412 18.87 5.08 -26.26
N ASP A 413 19.15 6.38 -26.35
CA ASP A 413 20.05 6.97 -27.36
C ASP A 413 20.93 8.00 -26.64
N TYR A 414 22.21 7.75 -26.56
CA TYR A 414 23.19 8.58 -25.86
C TYR A 414 24.33 8.95 -26.79
N ARG A 415 24.74 10.23 -26.74
CA ARG A 415 25.82 10.78 -27.54
C ARG A 415 26.78 11.57 -26.69
N TYR A 416 28.06 11.40 -26.96
CA TYR A 416 29.12 12.12 -26.27
C TYR A 416 29.70 13.17 -27.21
N THR A 417 29.93 14.35 -26.67
CA THR A 417 30.48 15.50 -27.43
C THR A 417 31.45 16.28 -26.55
N ASN A 418 32.23 17.16 -27.18
CA ASN A 418 33.19 18.00 -26.46
C ASN A 418 34.22 17.19 -25.66
N LEU A 419 34.70 16.08 -26.26
CA LEU A 419 35.72 15.22 -25.64
C LEU A 419 37.01 16.01 -25.44
N ARG A 420 37.47 16.04 -24.22
CA ARG A 420 38.81 16.58 -23.82
C ARG A 420 39.52 15.55 -23.00
N THR A 421 40.81 15.36 -23.23
CA THR A 421 41.62 14.32 -22.57
C THR A 421 43.06 14.77 -22.40
N THR A 422 43.74 14.23 -21.41
CA THR A 422 45.19 14.24 -21.31
C THR A 422 45.78 13.04 -22.07
N ALA A 423 47.08 13.07 -22.37
CA ALA A 423 47.78 11.97 -23.07
C ALA A 423 47.58 10.63 -22.33
N ASP A 424 47.65 10.62 -21.00
CA ASP A 424 47.49 9.40 -20.19
C ASP A 424 46.09 8.76 -20.25
N TRP A 425 45.06 9.49 -20.78
CA TRP A 425 43.69 9.06 -20.87
C TRP A 425 43.17 9.02 -22.31
N ALA A 426 44.03 9.28 -23.27
CA ALA A 426 43.66 9.33 -24.69
C ALA A 426 43.09 7.99 -25.17
N ASP A 427 43.72 6.87 -24.83
CA ASP A 427 43.24 5.52 -25.18
C ASP A 427 41.87 5.21 -24.63
N TYR A 428 41.60 5.65 -23.38
CA TYR A 428 40.29 5.48 -22.74
C TYR A 428 39.21 6.28 -23.46
N THR A 429 39.44 7.57 -23.71
CA THR A 429 38.45 8.44 -24.35
C THR A 429 38.22 8.10 -25.82
N ALA A 430 39.23 7.53 -26.51
CA ALA A 430 39.08 7.06 -27.88
C ALA A 430 38.12 5.87 -28.04
N LEU A 431 37.79 5.17 -26.94
CA LEU A 431 36.86 4.05 -26.91
C LEU A 431 35.45 4.45 -26.54
N LEU A 432 35.17 5.76 -26.31
CA LEU A 432 33.82 6.21 -26.03
C LEU A 432 32.96 6.10 -27.30
N GLU A 433 31.79 5.49 -27.14
CA GLU A 433 30.85 5.26 -28.24
C GLU A 433 29.52 5.97 -28.01
N ASP A 434 29.04 6.58 -29.06
CA ASP A 434 27.61 6.95 -29.13
C ASP A 434 26.82 5.67 -29.24
N VAL A 435 25.87 5.47 -28.36
CA VAL A 435 25.11 4.22 -28.23
C VAL A 435 23.61 4.47 -28.35
N ARG A 436 22.99 3.72 -29.24
CA ARG A 436 21.54 3.55 -29.30
C ARG A 436 21.20 2.09 -28.98
N SER A 437 20.26 1.88 -28.08
CA SER A 437 19.73 0.57 -27.69
C SER A 437 18.23 0.54 -27.87
N ASP A 438 17.75 -0.39 -28.70
CA ASP A 438 16.36 -0.67 -28.97
C ASP A 438 15.97 -1.99 -28.29
N GLY A 439 15.27 -1.90 -27.16
CA GLY A 439 14.86 -3.06 -26.36
C GLY A 439 13.41 -3.48 -26.64
N ASP A 440 13.19 -4.77 -26.90
CA ASP A 440 11.88 -5.43 -26.96
C ASP A 440 11.84 -6.60 -26.00
N GLN A 441 11.01 -6.48 -25.00
CA GLN A 441 10.93 -7.42 -23.87
C GLN A 441 9.49 -7.85 -23.66
N SER A 442 9.26 -9.12 -23.33
CA SER A 442 7.94 -9.60 -22.99
C SER A 442 7.99 -10.74 -21.98
N THR A 443 7.02 -10.74 -21.07
CA THR A 443 6.72 -11.85 -20.18
C THR A 443 5.35 -12.40 -20.54
N THR A 444 5.24 -13.71 -20.71
CA THR A 444 3.96 -14.42 -20.79
C THR A 444 3.89 -15.45 -19.69
N GLU A 445 2.80 -15.44 -18.93
CA GLU A 445 2.62 -16.28 -17.77
C GLU A 445 1.24 -16.93 -17.78
N HIS A 446 1.21 -18.25 -17.59
CA HIS A 446 0.01 -19.04 -17.33
C HIS A 446 0.06 -19.59 -15.93
N THR A 447 -0.97 -19.30 -15.14
CA THR A 447 -1.05 -19.81 -13.77
C THR A 447 -2.31 -20.61 -13.57
N PHE A 448 -2.16 -21.79 -12.99
CA PHE A 448 -3.23 -22.71 -12.58
C PHE A 448 -3.18 -22.87 -11.07
N GLN A 449 -4.31 -22.79 -10.40
CA GLN A 449 -4.38 -22.96 -8.94
C GLN A 449 -5.64 -23.72 -8.56
N LEU A 450 -5.48 -24.68 -7.64
CA LEU A 450 -6.57 -25.46 -7.03
C LEU A 450 -6.44 -25.32 -5.50
N ASP A 451 -7.52 -24.91 -4.85
CA ASP A 451 -7.59 -24.71 -3.41
C ASP A 451 -8.76 -25.47 -2.81
N PHE A 452 -8.53 -26.11 -1.69
CA PHE A 452 -9.56 -26.77 -0.91
C PHE A 452 -9.42 -26.40 0.57
N THR A 453 -10.51 -25.93 1.15
CA THR A 453 -10.63 -25.62 2.59
C THR A 453 -11.77 -26.44 3.16
N THR A 454 -11.55 -27.09 4.30
CA THR A 454 -12.60 -27.83 4.98
C THR A 454 -12.43 -27.81 6.50
N PRO A 455 -13.48 -27.43 7.27
CA PRO A 455 -13.57 -27.81 8.67
C PRO A 455 -13.77 -29.34 8.76
N PHE A 456 -13.05 -30.03 9.63
CA PHE A 456 -13.22 -31.47 9.84
C PHE A 456 -13.70 -31.80 11.24
N ALA A 457 -13.66 -30.84 12.18
CA ALA A 457 -14.23 -30.92 13.51
C ALA A 457 -14.61 -29.51 14.01
N LYS A 458 -15.25 -29.43 15.17
CA LYS A 458 -15.80 -28.17 15.72
C LYS A 458 -14.79 -27.02 15.78
N TYR A 459 -13.51 -27.33 16.04
CA TYR A 459 -12.45 -26.36 16.26
C TYR A 459 -11.32 -26.41 15.22
N HIS A 460 -11.40 -27.34 14.25
CA HIS A 460 -10.29 -27.68 13.39
C HIS A 460 -10.62 -27.37 11.92
N THR A 461 -9.66 -26.80 11.20
CA THR A 461 -9.77 -26.51 9.78
C THR A 461 -8.51 -26.97 9.05
N ILE A 462 -8.66 -27.62 7.91
CA ILE A 462 -7.57 -27.94 6.99
C ILE A 462 -7.71 -27.08 5.75
N GLU A 463 -6.60 -26.54 5.28
CA GLU A 463 -6.45 -25.83 4.01
C GLU A 463 -5.36 -26.53 3.19
N THR A 464 -5.63 -26.87 1.95
CA THR A 464 -4.64 -27.48 1.06
C THR A 464 -4.83 -26.98 -0.36
N GLY A 465 -3.79 -27.03 -1.14
CA GLY A 465 -3.85 -26.62 -2.54
C GLY A 465 -2.55 -26.83 -3.29
N ALA A 466 -2.64 -26.62 -4.60
CA ALA A 466 -1.51 -26.66 -5.51
C ALA A 466 -1.59 -25.47 -6.48
N LYS A 467 -0.42 -24.98 -6.89
CA LYS A 467 -0.29 -23.90 -7.86
C LYS A 467 0.82 -24.24 -8.84
N TYR A 468 0.58 -23.98 -10.11
CA TYR A 468 1.57 -24.13 -11.16
C TYR A 468 1.65 -22.87 -12.00
N ILE A 469 2.83 -22.32 -12.14
CA ILE A 469 3.15 -21.12 -12.91
C ILE A 469 4.06 -21.53 -14.06
N LEU A 470 3.64 -21.26 -15.28
CA LEU A 470 4.42 -21.37 -16.51
C LEU A 470 4.78 -19.95 -16.92
N ARG A 471 6.05 -19.57 -16.85
CA ARG A 471 6.49 -18.21 -17.18
C ARG A 471 7.57 -18.25 -18.25
N GLN A 472 7.36 -17.51 -19.33
CA GLN A 472 8.29 -17.31 -20.41
C GLN A 472 8.59 -15.83 -20.57
N ASN A 473 9.85 -15.48 -20.49
CA ASN A 473 10.36 -14.14 -20.74
C ASN A 473 11.18 -14.15 -22.03
N LYS A 474 11.05 -13.09 -22.81
CA LYS A 474 11.91 -12.77 -23.95
C LYS A 474 12.49 -11.38 -23.69
N ALA A 475 13.79 -11.23 -23.91
CA ALA A 475 14.45 -9.94 -23.82
C ALA A 475 15.41 -9.83 -25.00
N PHE A 476 15.12 -8.90 -25.90
CA PHE A 476 15.91 -8.57 -27.08
C PHE A 476 16.32 -7.12 -26.92
N ASP A 477 17.58 -6.86 -26.98
CA ASP A 477 18.20 -5.55 -26.93
C ASP A 477 19.17 -5.42 -28.10
N ASP A 478 18.76 -4.63 -29.10
CA ASP A 478 19.54 -4.33 -30.31
C ASP A 478 20.36 -3.08 -30.06
N ARG A 479 21.69 -3.24 -30.01
CA ARG A 479 22.63 -2.15 -29.84
C ARG A 479 23.18 -1.68 -31.18
N TYR A 480 23.24 -0.37 -31.31
CA TYR A 480 23.90 0.33 -32.40
C TYR A 480 24.94 1.26 -31.78
N SER A 481 26.14 1.23 -32.29
CA SER A 481 27.25 2.07 -31.80
C SER A 481 28.09 2.67 -32.88
N ALA A 482 28.71 3.80 -32.55
CA ALA A 482 29.77 4.42 -33.34
C ALA A 482 30.71 5.14 -32.39
N LEU A 483 32.00 5.17 -32.71
CA LEU A 483 32.97 5.98 -31.94
C LEU A 483 32.49 7.43 -31.89
N SER A 484 32.46 7.99 -30.68
CA SER A 484 31.99 9.36 -30.46
C SER A 484 32.87 10.35 -31.22
N GLU A 485 32.24 11.42 -31.75
CA GLU A 485 32.86 12.46 -32.57
C GLU A 485 33.51 11.95 -33.87
N SER A 486 33.31 10.69 -34.27
CA SER A 486 33.82 10.15 -35.54
C SER A 486 33.12 10.65 -36.77
N GLY A 487 31.94 11.26 -36.61
CA GLY A 487 31.07 11.67 -37.71
C GLY A 487 30.39 10.52 -38.46
N LYS A 488 30.52 9.27 -37.95
CA LYS A 488 29.86 8.08 -38.51
C LYS A 488 28.47 7.90 -37.93
N GLU A 489 27.60 7.30 -38.73
CA GLU A 489 26.31 6.81 -38.18
C GLU A 489 26.54 5.57 -37.28
N GLN A 490 25.66 5.37 -36.30
CA GLN A 490 25.69 4.20 -35.43
C GLN A 490 25.33 2.95 -36.23
N GLU A 491 26.23 1.98 -36.25
CA GLU A 491 26.05 0.69 -36.92
C GLU A 491 25.60 -0.39 -35.91
N TYR A 492 24.91 -1.42 -36.42
CA TYR A 492 24.44 -2.53 -35.57
C TYR A 492 25.64 -3.28 -34.96
N ASP A 493 25.64 -3.37 -33.65
CA ASP A 493 26.66 -4.01 -32.83
C ASP A 493 26.19 -5.39 -32.39
N THR A 494 26.48 -6.40 -33.21
CA THR A 494 26.08 -7.78 -32.97
C THR A 494 26.65 -8.36 -31.67
N GLU A 495 27.87 -7.98 -31.31
CA GLU A 495 28.54 -8.53 -30.13
C GLU A 495 27.96 -7.97 -28.81
N ASN A 496 27.60 -6.72 -28.81
CA ASN A 496 27.04 -6.04 -27.63
C ASN A 496 25.50 -5.99 -27.61
N SER A 497 24.82 -6.46 -28.66
CA SER A 497 23.41 -6.79 -28.65
C SER A 497 23.17 -8.02 -27.76
N SER A 498 22.00 -8.13 -27.16
CA SER A 498 21.63 -9.23 -26.25
C SER A 498 20.25 -9.75 -26.54
N HIS A 499 20.15 -11.00 -27.01
CA HIS A 499 18.86 -11.68 -27.19
C HIS A 499 18.85 -12.96 -26.37
N TYR A 500 17.89 -13.08 -25.45
CA TYR A 500 17.71 -14.32 -24.70
C TYR A 500 16.24 -14.63 -24.41
N LYS A 501 16.01 -15.91 -24.14
CA LYS A 501 14.75 -16.44 -23.61
C LYS A 501 14.99 -16.97 -22.21
N HIS A 502 14.08 -16.68 -21.29
CA HIS A 502 14.14 -17.17 -19.93
C HIS A 502 12.83 -17.85 -19.58
N ARG A 503 12.89 -19.15 -19.32
CA ARG A 503 11.78 -19.93 -18.75
C ARG A 503 11.96 -19.99 -17.24
N ASN A 504 10.87 -19.74 -16.51
CA ASN A 504 10.84 -19.78 -15.05
C ASN A 504 9.52 -20.41 -14.60
N ASP A 505 9.52 -21.72 -14.42
CA ASP A 505 8.34 -22.48 -13.99
C ASP A 505 8.38 -22.71 -12.48
N ILE A 506 7.22 -22.59 -11.83
CA ILE A 506 7.10 -22.78 -10.37
C ILE A 506 5.98 -23.74 -10.08
N LEU A 507 6.30 -24.86 -9.42
CA LEU A 507 5.32 -25.80 -8.88
C LEU A 507 5.28 -25.65 -7.37
N ALA A 508 4.10 -25.40 -6.81
CA ALA A 508 3.91 -25.24 -5.39
C ALA A 508 2.77 -26.12 -4.87
N ALA A 509 2.97 -26.68 -3.68
CA ALA A 509 1.93 -27.36 -2.91
C ALA A 509 1.97 -26.85 -1.45
N TYR A 510 0.81 -26.77 -0.80
CA TYR A 510 0.76 -26.34 0.59
C TYR A 510 -0.28 -27.08 1.41
N LEU A 511 -0.02 -27.12 2.72
CA LEU A 511 -0.90 -27.64 3.75
C LEU A 511 -0.97 -26.65 4.90
N GLY A 512 -2.17 -26.32 5.33
CA GLY A 512 -2.45 -25.47 6.48
C GLY A 512 -3.36 -26.19 7.47
N TYR A 513 -3.10 -26.00 8.76
CA TYR A 513 -3.92 -26.48 9.85
C TYR A 513 -4.29 -25.31 10.75
N GLY A 514 -5.57 -25.16 11.04
CA GLY A 514 -6.13 -24.16 11.94
C GLY A 514 -6.83 -24.80 13.13
N LEU A 515 -6.57 -24.27 14.32
CA LEU A 515 -7.22 -24.59 15.58
C LEU A 515 -7.80 -23.31 16.17
N SER A 516 -9.05 -23.33 16.66
CA SER A 516 -9.68 -22.20 17.36
C SER A 516 -10.51 -22.73 18.52
N VAL A 517 -10.02 -22.55 19.76
CA VAL A 517 -10.65 -23.04 21.00
C VAL A 517 -10.75 -21.87 21.97
N ASP A 518 -11.96 -21.48 22.37
CA ASP A 518 -12.25 -20.39 23.30
C ASP A 518 -11.49 -19.08 22.97
N LYS A 519 -10.53 -18.73 23.82
CA LYS A 519 -9.69 -17.52 23.66
C LYS A 519 -8.41 -17.77 22.86
N TRP A 520 -8.09 -19.05 22.55
CA TRP A 520 -6.87 -19.42 21.85
C TRP A 520 -7.13 -19.75 20.39
N SER A 521 -6.23 -19.35 19.52
CA SER A 521 -6.13 -19.91 18.17
C SER A 521 -4.70 -20.21 17.81
N ALA A 522 -4.53 -21.22 16.97
CA ALA A 522 -3.26 -21.54 16.36
C ALA A 522 -3.47 -21.79 14.87
N ARG A 523 -2.50 -21.41 14.06
CA ARG A 523 -2.44 -21.75 12.64
C ARG A 523 -1.02 -22.19 12.33
N LEU A 524 -0.89 -23.37 11.72
CA LEU A 524 0.36 -23.91 11.19
C LEU A 524 0.24 -24.01 9.68
N GLY A 525 1.30 -23.71 8.98
CA GLY A 525 1.33 -23.79 7.52
C GLY A 525 2.69 -24.27 7.04
N LEU A 526 2.65 -25.11 6.02
CA LEU A 526 3.82 -25.60 5.31
C LEU A 526 3.56 -25.47 3.82
N ARG A 527 4.50 -24.89 3.09
CA ARG A 527 4.46 -24.76 1.65
C ARG A 527 5.78 -25.23 1.06
N TYR A 528 5.72 -26.06 0.06
CA TYR A 528 6.85 -26.50 -0.74
C TYR A 528 6.76 -25.84 -2.11
N GLU A 529 7.85 -25.31 -2.62
CA GLU A 529 7.97 -24.76 -3.97
C GLU A 529 9.20 -25.32 -4.66
N HIS A 530 8.99 -25.87 -5.84
CA HIS A 530 10.06 -26.23 -6.78
C HIS A 530 10.04 -25.22 -7.93
N THR A 531 11.18 -24.58 -8.19
CA THR A 531 11.34 -23.61 -9.26
C THR A 531 12.39 -24.09 -10.24
N PHE A 532 12.03 -24.16 -11.50
CA PHE A 532 12.93 -24.47 -12.60
C PHE A 532 13.16 -23.21 -13.42
N GLN A 533 14.44 -22.85 -13.57
CA GLN A 533 14.86 -21.74 -14.43
C GLN A 533 15.79 -22.22 -15.53
N LYS A 534 15.56 -21.79 -16.77
CA LYS A 534 16.43 -22.01 -17.91
C LYS A 534 16.55 -20.71 -18.71
N VAL A 535 17.77 -20.29 -18.94
CA VAL A 535 18.09 -19.16 -19.82
C VAL A 535 18.82 -19.70 -21.05
N GLU A 536 18.39 -19.23 -22.22
CA GLU A 536 18.91 -19.59 -23.52
C GLU A 536 19.24 -18.29 -24.26
N TYR A 537 20.51 -18.09 -24.55
CA TYR A 537 21.02 -16.96 -25.31
C TYR A 537 20.95 -17.27 -26.80
N LEU A 538 20.40 -16.34 -27.57
CA LEU A 538 20.29 -16.40 -29.02
C LEU A 538 21.33 -15.49 -29.69
N LEU A 539 21.77 -14.45 -29.01
CA LEU A 539 22.73 -13.46 -29.49
C LEU A 539 23.40 -12.78 -28.29
N GLY A 540 24.69 -12.40 -28.47
CA GLY A 540 25.44 -11.61 -27.51
C GLY A 540 26.37 -12.44 -26.61
N ARG A 541 27.05 -11.76 -25.67
CA ARG A 541 28.12 -12.30 -24.83
C ARG A 541 27.65 -13.11 -23.60
N GLY A 542 26.36 -13.32 -23.40
CA GLY A 542 25.86 -14.19 -22.34
C GLY A 542 26.01 -15.67 -22.65
N SER A 543 25.82 -16.52 -21.68
CA SER A 543 25.89 -17.97 -21.82
C SER A 543 24.61 -18.63 -21.28
N ASP A 544 24.24 -19.75 -21.89
CA ASP A 544 23.11 -20.57 -21.44
C ASP A 544 23.36 -21.08 -20.03
N PHE A 545 22.35 -21.08 -19.21
CA PHE A 545 22.36 -21.68 -17.88
C PHE A 545 20.99 -22.18 -17.45
N SER A 546 20.98 -23.11 -16.50
CA SER A 546 19.79 -23.57 -15.81
C SER A 546 20.02 -23.62 -14.32
N LYS A 547 18.98 -23.37 -13.54
CA LYS A 547 19.03 -23.40 -12.07
C LYS A 547 17.71 -23.86 -11.52
N ASP A 548 17.76 -24.81 -10.59
CA ASP A 548 16.59 -25.28 -9.85
C ASP A 548 16.68 -24.81 -8.39
N PHE A 549 15.53 -24.53 -7.79
CA PHE A 549 15.42 -24.17 -6.38
C PHE A 549 14.33 -25.02 -5.73
N ASP A 550 14.67 -25.57 -4.57
CA ASP A 550 13.74 -26.29 -3.72
C ASP A 550 13.58 -25.57 -2.39
N ASP A 551 12.39 -25.08 -2.13
CA ASP A 551 12.13 -24.24 -0.98
C ASP A 551 10.99 -24.79 -0.13
N LEU A 552 11.26 -25.06 1.15
CA LEU A 552 10.26 -25.40 2.14
C LEU A 552 9.99 -24.19 3.05
N VAL A 553 8.75 -23.70 3.07
CA VAL A 553 8.36 -22.42 3.68
C VAL A 553 7.37 -22.66 4.82
N PRO A 554 7.85 -22.79 6.05
CA PRO A 554 7.01 -22.94 7.24
C PRO A 554 6.46 -21.60 7.73
N SER A 555 5.30 -21.66 8.39
CA SER A 555 4.70 -20.55 9.11
C SER A 555 3.92 -21.06 10.33
N ALA A 556 3.91 -20.27 11.40
CA ALA A 556 3.15 -20.55 12.61
C ALA A 556 2.59 -19.25 13.19
N LYS A 557 1.37 -19.30 13.69
CA LYS A 557 0.75 -18.21 14.44
C LYS A 557 0.05 -18.76 15.65
N ILE A 558 0.25 -18.12 16.79
CA ILE A 558 -0.49 -18.38 18.03
C ILE A 558 -1.09 -17.04 18.45
N GLY A 559 -2.35 -17.04 18.82
CA GLY A 559 -3.04 -15.86 19.26
C GLY A 559 -3.87 -16.12 20.52
N TYR A 560 -3.97 -15.10 21.35
CA TYR A 560 -4.77 -15.09 22.56
C TYR A 560 -5.69 -13.87 22.60
N LYS A 561 -6.98 -14.11 22.72
CA LYS A 561 -8.01 -13.08 22.87
C LYS A 561 -8.10 -12.68 24.33
N ILE A 562 -7.56 -11.52 24.70
CA ILE A 562 -7.58 -11.00 26.07
C ILE A 562 -9.02 -10.58 26.41
N SER A 563 -9.64 -9.78 25.53
CA SER A 563 -11.03 -9.32 25.60
C SER A 563 -11.64 -9.25 24.20
N ASP A 564 -12.90 -8.79 24.08
CA ASP A 564 -13.54 -8.61 22.77
C ASP A 564 -12.87 -7.55 21.89
N THR A 565 -12.12 -6.63 22.49
CA THR A 565 -11.42 -5.54 21.81
C THR A 565 -9.90 -5.65 21.87
N GLN A 566 -9.34 -6.65 22.56
CA GLN A 566 -7.90 -6.76 22.76
C GLN A 566 -7.40 -8.17 22.41
N ASN A 567 -6.33 -8.23 21.66
CA ASN A 567 -5.65 -9.46 21.31
C ASN A 567 -4.13 -9.36 21.44
N LEU A 568 -3.51 -10.49 21.67
CA LEU A 568 -2.08 -10.69 21.63
C LEU A 568 -1.79 -11.83 20.66
N SER A 569 -0.82 -11.68 19.76
CA SER A 569 -0.41 -12.77 18.87
C SER A 569 1.09 -12.82 18.69
N PHE A 570 1.61 -14.03 18.58
CA PHE A 570 2.97 -14.33 18.17
C PHE A 570 2.94 -15.00 16.80
N ASN A 571 3.76 -14.52 15.88
CA ASN A 571 3.84 -15.00 14.51
C ASN A 571 5.28 -15.37 14.19
N TYR A 572 5.47 -16.54 13.61
CA TYR A 572 6.67 -16.93 12.90
C TYR A 572 6.34 -17.15 11.44
N LYS A 573 7.14 -16.61 10.56
CA LYS A 573 7.07 -16.88 9.11
C LYS A 573 8.46 -16.93 8.52
N MET A 574 8.66 -17.88 7.64
CA MET A 574 9.76 -17.86 6.70
C MET A 574 9.27 -17.31 5.37
N ARG A 575 10.10 -16.52 4.70
CA ARG A 575 9.88 -16.01 3.35
C ARG A 575 11.11 -16.26 2.52
N ILE A 576 10.91 -16.50 1.24
CA ILE A 576 11.99 -16.68 0.29
C ILE A 576 12.03 -15.50 -0.68
N SER A 577 13.23 -15.15 -1.13
CA SER A 577 13.46 -14.21 -2.22
C SER A 577 14.41 -14.88 -3.21
N ARG A 578 13.90 -15.20 -4.41
CA ARG A 578 14.70 -15.83 -5.46
C ARG A 578 15.46 -14.78 -6.23
N PRO A 579 16.72 -15.05 -6.62
CA PRO A 579 17.44 -14.13 -7.49
C PRO A 579 16.72 -14.03 -8.84
N GLY A 580 16.35 -12.81 -9.20
CA GLY A 580 15.80 -12.52 -10.52
C GLY A 580 16.84 -12.64 -11.62
N ILE A 581 16.40 -12.75 -12.88
CA ILE A 581 17.29 -12.93 -14.04
C ILE A 581 18.41 -11.88 -14.11
N TRP A 582 18.13 -10.65 -13.73
CA TRP A 582 19.11 -9.57 -13.79
C TRP A 582 20.23 -9.70 -12.73
N TYR A 583 19.99 -10.42 -11.62
CA TYR A 583 21.05 -10.84 -10.69
C TYR A 583 21.86 -12.03 -11.19
N LEU A 584 21.17 -12.93 -11.92
CA LEU A 584 21.77 -14.17 -12.43
C LEU A 584 22.47 -13.99 -13.76
N ASN A 585 22.09 -12.99 -14.56
CA ASN A 585 22.57 -12.80 -15.92
C ASN A 585 24.08 -12.51 -15.95
N PRO A 586 24.92 -13.42 -16.50
CA PRO A 586 26.34 -13.24 -16.54
C PRO A 586 26.83 -12.21 -17.61
N TYR A 587 25.90 -11.59 -18.34
CA TYR A 587 26.22 -10.54 -19.30
C TYR A 587 26.90 -9.35 -18.61
N LEU A 588 28.07 -8.94 -19.14
CA LEU A 588 28.79 -7.77 -18.67
C LEU A 588 28.19 -6.50 -19.28
N SER A 589 27.62 -5.63 -18.45
CA SER A 589 27.22 -4.29 -18.85
C SER A 589 28.42 -3.34 -18.76
N ASP A 590 28.89 -2.87 -19.90
CA ASP A 590 30.04 -1.98 -20.09
C ASP A 590 29.66 -0.65 -20.75
N THR A 591 28.37 -0.34 -20.81
CA THR A 591 27.86 0.92 -21.37
C THR A 591 28.48 2.15 -20.69
N ASN A 592 28.74 2.04 -19.40
CA ASN A 592 29.57 3.00 -18.68
C ASN A 592 30.90 2.30 -18.29
N ARG A 593 31.96 2.62 -18.99
CA ARG A 593 33.27 2.01 -18.73
C ARG A 593 33.85 2.32 -17.35
N GLU A 594 33.38 3.36 -16.67
CA GLU A 594 33.76 3.66 -15.28
C GLU A 594 33.06 2.77 -14.25
N GLN A 595 31.92 2.17 -14.65
CA GLN A 595 31.08 1.35 -13.76
C GLN A 595 30.58 0.10 -14.48
N LEU A 596 31.36 -0.95 -14.38
CA LEU A 596 31.01 -2.24 -14.96
C LEU A 596 30.06 -3.00 -14.03
N THR A 597 29.09 -3.69 -14.60
CA THR A 597 28.13 -4.50 -13.82
C THR A 597 27.94 -5.87 -14.45
N GLN A 598 28.01 -6.93 -13.65
CA GLN A 598 27.80 -8.30 -14.08
C GLN A 598 27.01 -9.11 -13.05
N GLY A 599 26.01 -9.85 -13.51
CA GLY A 599 25.26 -10.77 -12.65
C GLY A 599 26.06 -12.02 -12.28
N ASN A 600 25.52 -12.82 -11.35
CA ASN A 600 26.15 -14.05 -10.87
C ASN A 600 25.15 -15.21 -10.95
N PRO A 601 25.31 -16.18 -11.87
CA PRO A 601 24.41 -17.32 -12.03
C PRO A 601 24.45 -18.32 -10.86
N ASN A 602 25.42 -18.21 -9.96
CA ASN A 602 25.58 -19.11 -8.80
C ASN A 602 24.76 -18.70 -7.59
N LEU A 603 23.94 -17.65 -7.68
CA LEU A 603 23.12 -17.20 -6.56
C LEU A 603 22.06 -18.23 -6.17
N GLU A 604 21.75 -18.27 -4.88
CA GLU A 604 20.71 -19.09 -4.27
C GLU A 604 19.57 -18.22 -3.72
N SER A 605 18.42 -18.85 -3.44
CA SER A 605 17.30 -18.16 -2.78
C SER A 605 17.67 -17.68 -1.38
N GLU A 606 17.34 -16.43 -1.07
CA GLU A 606 17.40 -15.91 0.30
C GLU A 606 16.27 -16.52 1.13
N LYS A 607 16.55 -16.81 2.40
CA LYS A 607 15.57 -17.31 3.38
C LYS A 607 15.50 -16.33 4.54
N ASN A 608 14.43 -15.57 4.58
CA ASN A 608 14.17 -14.57 5.63
C ASN A 608 13.26 -15.17 6.70
N HIS A 609 13.72 -15.22 7.93
CA HIS A 609 12.97 -15.65 9.11
C HIS A 609 12.48 -14.43 9.87
N SER A 610 11.21 -14.39 10.18
CA SER A 610 10.55 -13.27 10.88
C SER A 610 9.78 -13.79 12.08
N PHE A 611 10.02 -13.17 13.23
CA PHE A 611 9.31 -13.41 14.49
C PHE A 611 8.69 -12.09 14.92
N ASP A 612 7.38 -12.07 15.12
CA ASP A 612 6.63 -10.86 15.45
C ASP A 612 5.72 -11.11 16.66
N LEU A 613 5.82 -10.28 17.68
CA LEU A 613 4.87 -10.18 18.78
C LEU A 613 4.01 -8.94 18.56
N GLN A 614 2.70 -9.13 18.48
CA GLN A 614 1.74 -8.09 18.15
C GLN A 614 0.67 -8.00 19.25
N PHE A 615 0.43 -6.77 19.73
CA PHE A 615 -0.67 -6.44 20.63
C PHE A 615 -1.60 -5.43 19.96
N GLY A 616 -2.89 -5.71 19.94
CA GLY A 616 -3.93 -4.85 19.41
C GLY A 616 -4.99 -4.50 20.45
N SER A 617 -5.41 -3.23 20.48
CA SER A 617 -6.54 -2.75 21.28
C SER A 617 -7.42 -1.84 20.42
N PHE A 618 -8.70 -2.19 20.28
CA PHE A 618 -9.61 -1.63 19.28
C PHE A 618 -10.88 -1.12 19.93
N ALA A 619 -10.83 0.09 20.45
CA ALA A 619 -12.00 0.79 20.98
C ALA A 619 -12.53 1.83 19.99
N GLN A 620 -13.78 2.24 20.11
CA GLN A 620 -14.44 3.15 19.18
C GLN A 620 -13.72 4.50 19.01
N LYS A 621 -13.19 5.07 20.11
CA LYS A 621 -12.50 6.37 20.08
C LYS A 621 -11.00 6.25 19.83
N LEU A 622 -10.38 5.19 20.33
CA LEU A 622 -8.95 4.97 20.22
C LEU A 622 -8.71 3.51 19.86
N SER A 623 -8.09 3.30 18.72
CA SER A 623 -7.63 1.99 18.28
C SER A 623 -6.14 2.06 18.02
N TYR A 624 -5.38 1.08 18.51
CA TYR A 624 -3.96 0.99 18.27
C TYR A 624 -3.50 -0.46 18.14
N ASN A 625 -2.44 -0.63 17.38
CA ASN A 625 -1.76 -1.90 17.18
C ASN A 625 -0.26 -1.66 17.26
N ILE A 626 0.43 -2.42 18.07
CA ILE A 626 1.87 -2.33 18.27
C ILE A 626 2.46 -3.71 17.97
N SER A 627 3.53 -3.73 17.19
CA SER A 627 4.29 -4.95 16.91
C SER A 627 5.77 -4.70 17.16
N VAL A 628 6.42 -5.68 17.74
CA VAL A 628 7.88 -5.76 17.82
C VAL A 628 8.30 -7.09 17.21
N GLY A 629 9.39 -7.07 16.48
CA GLY A 629 9.81 -8.24 15.72
C GLY A 629 11.32 -8.34 15.61
N TYR A 630 11.76 -9.54 15.23
CA TYR A 630 13.12 -9.82 14.87
C TYR A 630 13.16 -10.61 13.56
N ASN A 631 13.95 -10.10 12.62
CA ASN A 631 14.13 -10.72 11.31
C ASN A 631 15.61 -11.07 11.11
N PHE A 632 15.87 -12.20 10.50
CA PHE A 632 17.23 -12.52 10.05
C PHE A 632 17.21 -13.26 8.70
N THR A 633 18.26 -13.03 7.93
CA THR A 633 18.58 -13.73 6.67
C THR A 633 20.04 -14.11 6.71
N ASP A 634 20.32 -15.41 6.62
CA ASP A 634 21.72 -15.91 6.70
C ASP A 634 22.46 -15.86 5.36
N ASN A 635 21.73 -15.85 4.25
CA ASN A 635 22.24 -15.98 2.89
C ASN A 635 21.73 -14.83 1.99
N SER A 636 21.85 -13.58 2.48
CA SER A 636 21.32 -12.41 1.79
C SER A 636 22.10 -12.10 0.51
N ILE A 637 21.37 -11.84 -0.58
CA ILE A 637 21.94 -11.38 -1.85
C ILE A 637 22.27 -9.90 -1.69
N GLN A 638 23.56 -9.59 -1.78
CA GLN A 638 24.06 -8.22 -1.69
C GLN A 638 24.75 -7.82 -2.99
N SER A 639 24.49 -6.57 -3.41
CA SER A 639 25.34 -5.91 -4.40
C SER A 639 26.69 -5.61 -3.77
N PHE A 640 27.73 -6.06 -4.39
CA PHE A 640 29.11 -5.85 -3.94
C PHE A 640 29.89 -5.04 -4.96
N GLN A 641 30.40 -3.92 -4.53
CA GLN A 641 31.19 -3.01 -5.35
C GLN A 641 32.66 -3.06 -4.92
N LYS A 642 33.55 -3.14 -5.89
CA LYS A 642 34.99 -3.10 -5.68
C LYS A 642 35.69 -2.37 -6.83
N ILE A 643 36.87 -1.81 -6.57
CA ILE A 643 37.78 -1.33 -7.62
C ILE A 643 38.58 -2.51 -8.15
N VAL A 644 38.61 -2.64 -9.46
CA VAL A 644 39.41 -3.59 -10.18
C VAL A 644 40.11 -2.87 -11.33
N THR A 645 41.20 -3.44 -11.83
CA THR A 645 41.75 -3.01 -13.12
C THR A 645 40.89 -3.61 -14.23
N ASP A 646 40.56 -2.84 -15.26
CA ASP A 646 39.56 -3.24 -16.26
C ASP A 646 39.99 -4.51 -17.05
N ASN A 647 41.29 -4.78 -17.18
CA ASN A 647 41.84 -6.02 -17.77
C ASN A 647 41.63 -7.27 -16.88
N GLU A 648 41.24 -7.12 -15.60
CA GLU A 648 40.85 -8.25 -14.73
C GLU A 648 39.39 -8.67 -14.94
N VAL A 649 38.61 -7.89 -15.71
CA VAL A 649 37.17 -8.14 -15.90
C VAL A 649 36.95 -9.02 -17.12
N ALA A 650 36.53 -10.26 -16.87
CA ALA A 650 36.28 -11.22 -17.94
C ALA A 650 35.15 -10.73 -18.88
N GLY A 651 35.41 -10.80 -20.18
CA GLY A 651 34.46 -10.42 -21.22
C GLY A 651 34.45 -8.94 -21.61
N LEU A 652 35.25 -8.09 -20.95
CA LEU A 652 35.44 -6.71 -21.35
C LEU A 652 36.27 -6.62 -22.63
N GLN A 653 35.78 -5.89 -23.62
CA GLN A 653 36.49 -5.64 -24.88
C GLN A 653 37.37 -4.41 -24.74
N ASN A 654 38.58 -4.50 -25.34
CA ASN A 654 39.57 -3.42 -25.39
C ASN A 654 39.87 -2.82 -24.00
N PRO A 655 40.34 -3.59 -23.03
CA PRO A 655 40.72 -3.08 -21.73
C PRO A 655 41.86 -2.06 -21.85
N THR A 656 41.85 -1.04 -21.00
CA THR A 656 42.79 0.10 -21.03
C THR A 656 43.76 0.09 -19.86
N GLY A 657 43.72 -0.92 -18.95
CA GLY A 657 44.53 -1.00 -17.75
C GLY A 657 44.14 0.05 -16.68
N LYS A 658 43.01 0.70 -16.82
CA LYS A 658 42.49 1.69 -15.84
C LYS A 658 41.70 1.03 -14.73
N GLN A 659 41.70 1.68 -13.57
CA GLN A 659 40.88 1.26 -12.45
C GLN A 659 39.42 1.68 -12.67
N VAL A 660 38.51 0.74 -12.50
CA VAL A 660 37.08 0.91 -12.69
C VAL A 660 36.30 0.34 -11.49
N LEU A 661 35.11 0.84 -11.28
CA LEU A 661 34.20 0.30 -10.27
C LEU A 661 33.45 -0.91 -10.85
N TYR A 662 33.72 -2.11 -10.31
CA TYR A 662 33.05 -3.33 -10.71
C TYR A 662 31.98 -3.72 -9.70
N THR A 663 30.77 -3.93 -10.18
CA THR A 663 29.59 -4.31 -9.37
C THR A 663 29.15 -5.72 -9.76
N THR A 664 29.00 -6.59 -8.76
CA THR A 664 28.41 -7.93 -8.93
C THR A 664 27.57 -8.30 -7.69
N TYR A 665 27.04 -9.52 -7.67
CA TYR A 665 26.11 -9.97 -6.62
C TYR A 665 26.59 -11.30 -6.02
N TYR A 666 26.46 -11.41 -4.69
CA TYR A 666 26.78 -12.62 -3.96
C TYR A 666 25.74 -12.89 -2.89
N ASN A 667 25.49 -14.17 -2.59
CA ASN A 667 24.87 -14.59 -1.35
C ASN A 667 25.91 -14.45 -0.22
N MET A 668 26.16 -13.22 0.17
CA MET A 668 27.18 -12.93 1.19
C MET A 668 26.50 -12.28 2.38
N GLY A 669 26.78 -12.82 3.53
CA GLY A 669 26.48 -12.11 4.74
C GLY A 669 25.19 -12.47 5.43
N LYS A 670 25.12 -11.92 6.60
CA LYS A 670 24.01 -12.03 7.53
C LYS A 670 23.35 -10.67 7.64
N THR A 671 22.04 -10.65 7.47
CA THR A 671 21.22 -9.49 7.78
C THR A 671 20.39 -9.80 9.00
N GLN A 672 20.45 -8.95 10.02
CA GLN A 672 19.67 -9.06 11.25
C GLN A 672 18.99 -7.73 11.50
N SER A 673 17.73 -7.75 11.90
CA SER A 673 16.97 -6.53 12.17
C SER A 673 16.04 -6.71 13.34
N ALA A 674 16.15 -5.85 14.35
CA ALA A 674 15.11 -5.67 15.35
C ALA A 674 14.14 -4.62 14.82
N THR A 675 12.87 -4.98 14.69
CA THR A 675 11.85 -4.16 14.04
C THR A 675 10.75 -3.77 15.01
N PHE A 676 10.12 -2.64 14.74
CA PHE A 676 8.90 -2.23 15.41
C PHE A 676 7.92 -1.62 14.43
N SER A 677 6.65 -1.76 14.71
CA SER A 677 5.60 -1.00 14.03
C SER A 677 4.52 -0.59 15.01
N GLY A 678 3.91 0.55 14.76
CA GLY A 678 2.82 1.08 15.55
C GLY A 678 1.80 1.78 14.67
N TYR A 679 0.54 1.46 14.87
CA TYR A 679 -0.59 2.14 14.28
C TYR A 679 -1.48 2.68 15.39
N ALA A 680 -1.95 3.91 15.25
CA ALA A 680 -2.96 4.49 16.15
C ALA A 680 -3.97 5.30 15.33
N SER A 681 -5.25 5.15 15.66
CA SER A 681 -6.32 5.99 15.16
C SER A 681 -7.12 6.51 16.35
N TRP A 682 -7.13 7.81 16.50
CA TRP A 682 -7.80 8.50 17.60
C TRP A 682 -8.83 9.49 17.09
N SER A 683 -10.07 9.33 17.53
CA SER A 683 -11.17 10.24 17.22
C SER A 683 -11.61 10.95 18.51
N PRO A 684 -10.90 12.04 18.92
CA PRO A 684 -11.23 12.79 20.13
C PRO A 684 -12.63 13.40 20.07
N PHE A 685 -13.06 13.81 18.88
CA PHE A 685 -14.38 14.37 18.59
C PHE A 685 -15.01 13.64 17.40
N THR A 686 -16.33 13.72 17.25
CA THR A 686 -17.08 13.04 16.17
C THR A 686 -16.64 13.42 14.75
N ASN A 687 -16.14 14.62 14.59
CA ASN A 687 -15.74 15.19 13.29
C ASN A 687 -14.23 15.33 13.12
N THR A 688 -13.43 14.88 14.09
CA THR A 688 -11.95 14.96 14.06
C THR A 688 -11.36 13.57 14.17
N ARG A 689 -10.44 13.24 13.30
CA ARG A 689 -9.69 11.99 13.33
C ARG A 689 -8.18 12.25 13.16
N LEU A 690 -7.39 11.64 14.03
CA LEU A 690 -5.94 11.58 13.98
C LEU A 690 -5.53 10.15 13.67
N VAL A 691 -4.67 9.96 12.69
CA VAL A 691 -4.06 8.66 12.36
C VAL A 691 -2.56 8.83 12.43
N ALA A 692 -1.90 7.94 13.12
CA ALA A 692 -0.44 7.84 13.15
C ALA A 692 -0.02 6.41 12.80
N ASN A 693 1.01 6.29 11.98
CA ASN A 693 1.62 5.02 11.65
C ASN A 693 3.14 5.19 11.68
N THR A 694 3.81 4.31 12.38
CA THR A 694 5.27 4.27 12.45
C THR A 694 5.77 2.86 12.22
N TRP A 695 6.85 2.73 11.49
CA TRP A 695 7.53 1.46 11.32
C TRP A 695 9.01 1.69 11.11
N GLY A 696 9.80 0.74 11.50
CA GLY A 696 11.23 0.83 11.34
C GLY A 696 11.95 -0.24 12.13
N GLY A 697 13.24 -0.08 12.24
CA GLY A 697 14.08 -1.00 12.99
C GLY A 697 15.55 -0.62 12.96
N TYR A 698 16.30 -1.33 13.74
CA TYR A 698 17.75 -1.31 13.73
C TYR A 698 18.25 -2.53 12.96
N SER A 699 18.96 -2.28 11.88
CA SER A 699 19.49 -3.35 11.01
C SER A 699 21.01 -3.45 11.14
N HIS A 700 21.50 -4.67 11.10
CA HIS A 700 22.92 -5.02 11.08
C HIS A 700 23.19 -5.90 9.85
N PHE A 701 24.18 -5.50 9.07
CA PHE A 701 24.67 -6.19 7.87
C PHE A 701 26.10 -6.64 8.09
N SER A 702 26.45 -7.84 7.64
CA SER A 702 27.82 -8.35 7.66
C SER A 702 28.04 -9.29 6.48
N ASP A 703 29.18 -9.20 5.82
CA ASP A 703 29.59 -10.12 4.74
C ASP A 703 30.34 -11.37 5.25
N GLY A 704 30.55 -11.46 6.56
CA GLY A 704 31.33 -12.54 7.15
C GLY A 704 32.85 -12.43 6.90
N GLN A 705 33.30 -11.45 6.10
CA GLN A 705 34.71 -11.26 5.73
C GLN A 705 35.32 -9.99 6.36
N GLY A 706 34.56 -9.30 7.21
CA GLY A 706 35.05 -8.12 7.93
C GLY A 706 34.26 -6.85 7.63
N LEU A 707 33.54 -6.76 6.52
CA LEU A 707 32.68 -5.61 6.22
C LEU A 707 31.40 -5.69 7.02
N LYS A 708 31.09 -4.64 7.76
CA LYS A 708 29.89 -4.54 8.61
C LYS A 708 29.30 -3.14 8.52
N ASN A 709 28.00 -3.05 8.51
CA ASN A 709 27.30 -1.79 8.61
C ASN A 709 26.02 -1.97 9.45
N HIS A 710 25.61 -0.91 10.12
CA HIS A 710 24.41 -0.95 10.96
C HIS A 710 23.76 0.43 11.09
N GLY A 711 22.49 0.44 11.44
CA GLY A 711 21.80 1.72 11.66
C GLY A 711 20.29 1.58 11.78
N TRP A 712 19.67 2.71 12.13
CA TRP A 712 18.25 2.85 12.23
C TRP A 712 17.63 3.25 10.88
N ASN A 713 16.48 2.66 10.56
CA ASN A 713 15.56 3.15 9.56
C ASN A 713 14.20 3.32 10.22
N ILE A 714 13.66 4.53 10.19
CA ILE A 714 12.37 4.85 10.82
C ILE A 714 11.52 5.62 9.82
N SER A 715 10.29 5.19 9.65
CA SER A 715 9.27 5.85 8.86
C SER A 715 8.10 6.24 9.75
N VAL A 716 7.61 7.45 9.59
CA VAL A 716 6.45 7.98 10.30
C VAL A 716 5.48 8.59 9.31
N TYR A 717 4.24 8.19 9.38
CA TYR A 717 3.10 8.83 8.72
C TYR A 717 2.15 9.36 9.78
N ALA A 718 1.70 10.60 9.64
CA ALA A 718 0.65 11.16 10.47
C ALA A 718 -0.36 11.91 9.60
N GLN A 719 -1.64 11.82 9.95
CA GLN A 719 -2.73 12.47 9.26
C GLN A 719 -3.72 13.04 10.26
N LEU A 720 -4.10 14.28 10.06
CA LEU A 720 -5.24 14.93 10.70
C LEU A 720 -6.35 15.08 9.66
N GLN A 721 -7.55 14.67 9.99
CA GLN A 721 -8.75 14.88 9.19
C GLN A 721 -9.82 15.58 10.04
N GLN A 722 -10.41 16.64 9.48
CA GLN A 722 -11.43 17.44 10.11
C GLN A 722 -12.63 17.59 9.16
N THR A 723 -13.80 17.15 9.59
CA THR A 723 -15.05 17.45 8.88
C THR A 723 -15.62 18.76 9.40
N ILE A 724 -15.88 19.71 8.50
CA ILE A 724 -16.39 21.04 8.77
C ILE A 724 -17.77 21.15 8.12
N ALA A 725 -18.80 21.55 8.87
CA ALA A 725 -20.15 21.81 8.36
C ALA A 725 -20.70 20.67 7.47
N LYS A 726 -20.51 19.40 7.85
CA LYS A 726 -20.99 18.16 7.22
C LYS A 726 -20.55 17.90 5.77
N THR A 727 -20.26 18.94 4.99
CA THR A 727 -19.99 18.85 3.54
C THR A 727 -18.55 19.22 3.15
N TRP A 728 -17.76 19.73 4.07
CA TRP A 728 -16.36 20.05 3.87
C TRP A 728 -15.50 19.10 4.69
N THR A 729 -14.48 18.55 4.06
CA THR A 729 -13.44 17.75 4.74
C THR A 729 -12.09 18.36 4.44
N ALA A 730 -11.39 18.81 5.48
CA ALA A 730 -10.01 19.24 5.40
C ALA A 730 -9.11 18.12 5.91
N SER A 731 -7.99 17.87 5.26
CA SER A 731 -6.97 16.96 5.77
C SER A 731 -5.55 17.51 5.59
N ALA A 732 -4.69 17.16 6.53
CA ALA A 732 -3.26 17.42 6.48
C ALA A 732 -2.54 16.12 6.79
N SER A 733 -1.56 15.75 5.99
CA SER A 733 -0.74 14.57 6.23
C SER A 733 0.75 14.89 6.08
N VAL A 734 1.55 14.17 6.84
CA VAL A 734 3.01 14.22 6.77
C VAL A 734 3.56 12.81 6.70
N PHE A 735 4.60 12.63 5.92
CA PHE A 735 5.39 11.41 5.84
C PHE A 735 6.87 11.74 6.00
N LYS A 736 7.55 11.04 6.89
CA LYS A 736 9.00 11.14 7.09
C LYS A 736 9.61 9.75 7.10
N MET A 737 10.66 9.56 6.32
CA MET A 737 11.52 8.38 6.35
C MET A 737 12.96 8.85 6.61
N THR A 738 13.62 8.23 7.59
CA THR A 738 15.05 8.46 7.81
C THR A 738 15.87 7.70 6.77
N PRO A 739 17.10 8.13 6.47
CA PRO A 739 18.01 7.28 5.69
C PRO A 739 18.16 5.90 6.35
N GLY A 740 18.08 4.84 5.55
CA GLY A 740 18.43 3.49 5.97
C GLY A 740 19.89 3.17 5.71
N VAL A 741 20.30 1.94 6.04
CA VAL A 741 21.65 1.43 5.77
C VAL A 741 21.56 0.18 4.89
N ASN A 742 22.57 -0.06 4.10
CA ASN A 742 22.89 -1.32 3.44
C ASN A 742 24.35 -1.69 3.75
N LEU A 743 24.84 -2.80 3.23
CA LEU A 743 26.19 -3.28 3.56
C LEU A 743 27.28 -2.22 3.33
N GLN A 744 27.26 -1.50 2.22
CA GLN A 744 28.32 -0.55 1.83
C GLN A 744 27.89 0.93 1.87
N GLY A 745 26.72 1.27 2.44
CA GLY A 745 26.30 2.67 2.39
C GLY A 745 25.04 3.01 3.14
N LYS A 746 24.47 4.15 2.74
CA LYS A 746 23.21 4.68 3.25
C LYS A 746 22.25 4.94 2.10
N THR A 747 21.00 4.52 2.29
CA THR A 747 19.89 4.84 1.40
C THR A 747 19.37 6.25 1.66
N MET A 748 18.47 6.72 0.81
CA MET A 748 17.86 8.04 0.94
C MET A 748 16.92 8.16 2.14
N GLY A 749 16.80 9.35 2.68
CA GLY A 749 15.70 9.78 3.53
C GLY A 749 14.68 10.59 2.73
N TYR A 750 13.42 10.57 3.17
CA TYR A 750 12.33 11.23 2.46
C TYR A 750 11.42 12.00 3.43
N PHE A 751 10.92 13.17 3.01
CA PHE A 751 9.90 13.94 3.73
C PHE A 751 8.88 14.49 2.75
N SER A 752 7.61 14.28 3.01
CA SER A 752 6.52 14.87 2.23
C SER A 752 5.38 15.31 3.11
N HIS A 753 4.59 16.23 2.62
CA HIS A 753 3.40 16.71 3.29
C HIS A 753 2.35 17.11 2.26
N THR A 754 1.09 16.79 2.57
CA THR A 754 -0.04 17.06 1.68
C THR A 754 -1.14 17.75 2.46
N LEU A 755 -1.74 18.77 1.88
CA LEU A 755 -2.96 19.42 2.35
C LEU A 755 -4.07 19.17 1.33
N SER A 756 -5.25 18.83 1.79
CA SER A 756 -6.41 18.74 0.92
C SER A 756 -7.68 19.32 1.53
N LEU A 757 -8.53 19.85 0.68
CA LEU A 757 -9.83 20.38 1.03
C LEU A 757 -10.85 19.85 0.02
N GLN A 758 -11.80 19.08 0.53
CA GLN A 758 -12.87 18.48 -0.28
C GLN A 758 -14.22 19.12 0.05
N LYS A 759 -15.00 19.40 -0.97
CA LYS A 759 -16.40 19.79 -0.88
C LYS A 759 -17.28 18.71 -1.49
N SER A 760 -18.20 18.16 -0.70
CA SER A 760 -19.25 17.26 -1.16
C SER A 760 -20.55 18.04 -1.42
N MET A 761 -21.22 17.74 -2.54
CA MET A 761 -22.44 18.37 -3.02
C MET A 761 -23.40 17.33 -3.61
N LEU A 762 -24.67 17.69 -3.82
CA LEU A 762 -25.71 16.85 -4.42
C LEU A 762 -25.87 15.49 -3.68
N ASN A 763 -25.92 15.53 -2.34
CA ASN A 763 -25.97 14.35 -1.49
C ASN A 763 -24.80 13.38 -1.81
N ASP A 764 -23.56 13.91 -1.73
CA ASP A 764 -22.28 13.21 -1.98
C ASP A 764 -22.12 12.59 -3.38
N ARG A 765 -22.95 13.04 -4.36
CA ARG A 765 -22.80 12.63 -5.75
C ARG A 765 -21.73 13.42 -6.48
N LEU A 766 -21.55 14.70 -6.16
CA LEU A 766 -20.52 15.56 -6.73
C LEU A 766 -19.51 15.93 -5.66
N ASN A 767 -18.24 15.61 -5.90
CA ASN A 767 -17.14 15.96 -5.01
C ASN A 767 -16.11 16.80 -5.79
N ILE A 768 -15.69 17.91 -5.19
CA ILE A 768 -14.60 18.74 -5.68
C ILE A 768 -13.51 18.72 -4.60
N THR A 769 -12.30 18.37 -4.99
CA THR A 769 -11.15 18.26 -4.09
C THR A 769 -10.03 19.15 -4.58
N PHE A 770 -9.55 20.05 -3.75
CA PHE A 770 -8.30 20.77 -3.94
C PHE A 770 -7.20 20.06 -3.17
N THR A 771 -6.04 19.82 -3.81
CA THR A 771 -4.89 19.17 -3.20
C THR A 771 -3.64 20.00 -3.42
N ALA A 772 -2.84 20.16 -2.37
CA ALA A 772 -1.54 20.78 -2.41
C ALA A 772 -0.49 19.81 -1.85
N ASP A 773 0.33 19.24 -2.72
CA ASP A 773 1.43 18.37 -2.36
C ASP A 773 2.69 19.21 -2.15
N ASN A 774 3.34 18.99 -1.01
CA ASN A 774 4.56 19.70 -0.61
C ASN A 774 4.48 21.23 -0.78
N PRO A 775 3.36 21.91 -0.37
CA PRO A 775 3.19 23.34 -0.64
C PRO A 775 4.28 24.22 -0.05
N PHE A 776 4.95 23.76 1.02
CA PHE A 776 6.00 24.51 1.74
C PHE A 776 7.42 24.14 1.32
N GLN A 777 7.58 23.20 0.34
CA GLN A 777 8.88 22.71 -0.09
C GLN A 777 8.97 22.67 -1.62
N LYS A 778 9.60 23.67 -2.22
CA LYS A 778 9.73 23.78 -3.68
C LYS A 778 10.72 22.78 -4.25
N TYR A 779 11.82 22.48 -3.55
CA TYR A 779 12.86 21.57 -4.01
C TYR A 779 13.08 20.45 -3.02
N TYR A 780 13.28 19.28 -3.54
CA TYR A 780 13.70 18.10 -2.79
C TYR A 780 15.13 17.74 -3.15
N HIS A 781 15.92 17.35 -2.15
CA HIS A 781 17.26 16.84 -2.31
C HIS A 781 17.31 15.43 -1.73
N ILE A 782 17.59 14.47 -2.58
CA ILE A 782 17.82 13.08 -2.19
C ILE A 782 19.32 12.84 -2.30
N LYS A 783 19.93 12.26 -1.28
CA LYS A 783 21.33 11.87 -1.30
C LYS A 783 21.47 10.41 -0.88
N THR A 784 22.23 9.66 -1.66
CA THR A 784 22.66 8.29 -1.36
C THR A 784 24.18 8.23 -1.40
N ASN A 785 24.78 7.43 -0.51
CA ASN A 785 26.22 7.25 -0.45
C ASN A 785 26.53 5.76 -0.36
N SER A 786 27.61 5.34 -1.01
CA SER A 786 28.19 4.01 -0.86
C SER A 786 29.71 4.15 -0.74
N SER A 787 30.33 3.31 0.06
CA SER A 787 31.79 3.31 0.22
C SER A 787 32.32 1.92 0.53
N GLY A 788 33.53 1.66 0.06
CA GLY A 788 34.33 0.48 0.34
C GLY A 788 35.74 0.90 0.73
N LYS A 789 36.68 -0.08 0.77
CA LYS A 789 38.08 0.21 1.12
C LYS A 789 38.69 1.24 0.17
N ASN A 790 38.48 1.05 -1.14
CA ASN A 790 39.18 1.82 -2.19
C ASN A 790 38.24 2.68 -3.04
N PHE A 791 37.00 2.89 -2.62
CA PHE A 791 36.09 3.75 -3.36
C PHE A 791 35.10 4.49 -2.42
N ALA A 792 34.59 5.60 -2.91
CA ALA A 792 33.45 6.31 -2.36
C ALA A 792 32.56 6.84 -3.49
N THR A 793 31.24 6.62 -3.37
CA THR A 793 30.25 7.16 -4.32
C THR A 793 29.22 7.98 -3.59
N SER A 794 28.73 9.04 -4.24
CA SER A 794 27.65 9.88 -3.74
C SER A 794 26.75 10.28 -4.91
N SER A 795 25.46 9.99 -4.80
CA SER A 795 24.46 10.45 -5.76
C SER A 795 23.53 11.45 -5.09
N SER A 796 23.34 12.60 -5.72
CA SER A 796 22.47 13.65 -5.26
C SER A 796 21.46 14.05 -6.34
N ILE A 797 20.17 13.91 -6.05
CA ILE A 797 19.09 14.26 -6.96
C ILE A 797 18.31 15.43 -6.39
N LYS A 798 18.13 16.49 -7.21
CA LYS A 798 17.28 17.64 -6.90
C LYS A 798 16.12 17.70 -7.88
N PHE A 799 14.90 17.74 -7.35
CA PHE A 799 13.67 17.86 -8.16
C PHE A 799 12.61 18.70 -7.45
N ILE A 800 11.51 18.99 -8.14
CA ILE A 800 10.41 19.82 -7.63
C ILE A 800 9.27 18.88 -7.21
N PRO A 801 9.06 18.61 -5.90
CA PRO A 801 7.95 17.79 -5.40
C PRO A 801 6.65 18.57 -5.28
N GLN A 802 6.69 19.90 -5.30
CA GLN A 802 5.52 20.76 -5.11
C GLN A 802 4.53 20.62 -6.27
N SER A 803 3.27 20.34 -5.93
CA SER A 803 2.17 20.34 -6.91
C SER A 803 0.86 20.84 -6.33
N PHE A 804 0.01 21.37 -7.20
CA PHE A 804 -1.35 21.82 -6.86
C PHE A 804 -2.30 21.22 -7.89
N SER A 805 -3.41 20.66 -7.43
CA SER A 805 -4.39 20.05 -8.33
C SER A 805 -5.83 20.24 -7.84
N ILE A 806 -6.75 20.20 -8.78
CA ILE A 806 -8.20 20.17 -8.55
C ILE A 806 -8.72 18.88 -9.18
N GLY A 807 -9.48 18.12 -8.39
CA GLY A 807 -10.18 16.93 -8.83
C GLY A 807 -11.68 17.13 -8.74
N VAL A 808 -12.42 16.54 -9.67
CA VAL A 808 -13.88 16.52 -9.70
C VAL A 808 -14.33 15.09 -9.92
N SER A 809 -15.29 14.60 -9.14
CA SER A 809 -15.93 13.30 -9.36
C SER A 809 -17.45 13.44 -9.30
N TYR A 810 -18.16 12.81 -10.25
CA TYR A 810 -19.61 12.80 -10.31
C TYR A 810 -20.14 11.38 -10.45
N ARG A 811 -21.05 11.01 -9.55
CA ARG A 811 -21.64 9.68 -9.46
C ARG A 811 -23.11 9.68 -9.84
N ILE A 812 -23.52 8.75 -10.69
CA ILE A 812 -24.89 8.49 -11.08
C ILE A 812 -25.29 7.07 -10.66
N GLY A 813 -26.61 6.87 -10.48
CA GLY A 813 -27.18 5.56 -10.08
C GLY A 813 -27.03 5.24 -8.59
N LYS A 814 -27.54 4.09 -8.18
CA LYS A 814 -27.40 3.49 -6.86
C LYS A 814 -27.22 1.98 -7.03
N LEU A 815 -26.24 1.42 -6.38
CA LEU A 815 -26.06 -0.01 -6.26
C LEU A 815 -26.56 -0.43 -4.88
N GLN A 816 -27.59 -1.27 -4.84
CA GLN A 816 -28.28 -1.61 -3.58
C GLN A 816 -27.75 -2.88 -2.91
N SER A 817 -26.73 -3.56 -3.40
CA SER A 817 -26.15 -4.72 -2.73
C SER A 817 -24.75 -5.11 -3.16
N GLY A 818 -24.16 -6.03 -2.38
CA GLY A 818 -22.84 -6.59 -2.63
C GLY A 818 -22.77 -7.50 -3.86
N VAL A 819 -21.66 -7.39 -4.56
CA VAL A 819 -21.29 -8.22 -5.69
C VAL A 819 -20.73 -9.55 -5.18
N LYS A 820 -21.36 -10.68 -5.52
CA LYS A 820 -20.78 -12.00 -5.26
C LYS A 820 -19.72 -12.33 -6.30
N LYS A 821 -18.53 -12.70 -5.84
CA LYS A 821 -17.40 -13.17 -6.67
C LYS A 821 -16.71 -14.34 -6.02
N THR A 822 -15.90 -15.08 -6.80
CA THR A 822 -15.16 -16.24 -6.32
C THR A 822 -14.16 -15.90 -5.20
N GLU A 823 -13.90 -16.84 -4.30
CA GLU A 823 -13.01 -16.61 -3.14
C GLU A 823 -11.56 -16.34 -3.52
N ARG A 824 -11.17 -16.68 -4.76
CA ARG A 824 -9.83 -16.43 -5.26
C ARG A 824 -9.82 -16.02 -6.72
N THR A 825 -9.12 -14.96 -6.95
CA THR A 825 -8.46 -14.65 -8.20
C THR A 825 -6.97 -14.88 -7.98
N ILE A 826 -6.32 -15.64 -8.85
CA ILE A 826 -4.89 -15.88 -8.78
C ILE A 826 -4.18 -14.53 -8.82
N THR A 827 -3.30 -14.29 -7.87
CA THR A 827 -2.31 -13.22 -7.93
C THR A 827 -0.95 -13.86 -7.77
N ASN A 828 -0.02 -13.51 -8.64
CA ASN A 828 1.37 -13.86 -8.49
C ASN A 828 2.07 -12.64 -7.90
N ASP A 829 2.52 -12.79 -6.66
CA ASP A 829 3.17 -11.73 -5.90
C ASP A 829 4.70 -11.88 -5.92
N ASP A 830 5.22 -12.90 -6.63
CA ASP A 830 6.64 -13.14 -6.84
C ASP A 830 7.25 -12.17 -7.86
N VAL A 831 8.55 -11.98 -7.77
CA VAL A 831 9.29 -11.08 -8.66
C VAL A 831 9.19 -11.57 -10.11
N LYS A 832 8.50 -10.80 -10.94
CA LYS A 832 8.44 -11.02 -12.39
C LYS A 832 9.72 -10.53 -13.04
N SER A 833 10.72 -11.37 -13.05
CA SER A 833 12.03 -11.08 -13.64
C SER A 833 12.05 -11.36 -15.14
N GLY A 834 11.47 -10.50 -15.91
CA GLY A 834 11.42 -10.70 -17.37
C GLY A 834 11.59 -9.46 -18.22
N GLY A 835 11.92 -8.37 -17.68
CA GLY A 835 12.03 -7.14 -18.45
C GLY A 835 13.03 -6.20 -17.83
N GLY A 836 14.32 -6.33 -18.11
CA GLY A 836 15.27 -5.38 -17.56
C GLY A 836 16.72 -5.71 -17.79
N GLY A 837 17.01 -6.43 -18.83
CA GLY A 837 18.39 -6.66 -19.25
C GLY A 837 18.98 -5.57 -20.13
N GLY A 838 18.32 -4.46 -20.30
CA GLY A 838 18.93 -3.27 -20.89
C GLY A 838 19.40 -2.37 -19.77
N GLY A 839 20.70 -2.09 -19.72
CA GLY A 839 21.38 -1.41 -18.64
C GLY A 839 20.53 -0.40 -17.88
N LYS A 840 20.46 -0.54 -16.58
CA LYS A 840 20.25 0.59 -15.71
C LYS A 840 21.38 1.59 -15.94
N LEU A 841 21.32 2.27 -17.06
CA LEU A 841 22.01 3.53 -17.17
C LEU A 841 21.44 4.36 -16.01
N GLY A 842 22.24 4.57 -14.99
CA GLY A 842 22.10 5.43 -13.83
C GLY A 842 20.84 6.29 -13.73
N GLY A 843 19.73 5.66 -13.70
CA GLY A 843 18.45 6.29 -13.51
C GLY A 843 17.68 5.48 -12.47
N ASP A 844 18.03 5.64 -11.19
CA ASP A 844 17.15 5.26 -10.14
C ASP A 844 15.77 5.81 -10.44
N ASN A 845 14.77 4.93 -10.38
CA ASN A 845 13.38 5.31 -10.44
C ASN A 845 13.15 6.48 -9.49
N VAL A 846 13.14 7.70 -10.03
CA VAL A 846 12.65 8.85 -9.34
C VAL A 846 11.14 8.67 -9.30
N GLY A 847 10.66 8.03 -8.25
CA GLY A 847 9.29 8.10 -7.77
C GLY A 847 8.29 7.13 -8.43
N SER A 848 7.91 6.15 -7.68
CA SER A 848 6.52 5.71 -7.53
C SER A 848 6.11 5.88 -6.07
#